data_dc6fe351e6fb8b7f830aa3a18f95684a
#
_entry.id   dc6fe351e6fb8b7f830aa3a18f95684a
#
_cell.length_a   1.000
_cell.length_b   1.000
_cell.length_c   1.000
_cell.angle_alpha   90.00
_cell.angle_beta   90.00
_cell.angle_gamma   90.00
#
_symmetry.space_group_name_H-M   'P 1'
#
loop_
_entity.id
_entity.type
_entity.pdbx_description
1 polymer ?
#
loop_
_entity_poly.entity_id
_entity_poly.type
_entity_poly.pdbx_seq_one_letter_code
_entity_poly.pdbx_strand_id
1 'polypeptide(L)'
;MEYNFREIEKKWQKRWEEQQTYRVVEDTNKKKFYVLNMFPYPSGAGLHVGHPLGYIASDIFARHKRLEGYNVLNPMGYDAYGLPAEQYAIQTGQHPAVTTETNIARYREQLDRIGFSFDWSREVRTCDPTYYKWTQWAFQKMFNSYYDNDQQRALPIAELQQQLAEEGTAGLNAACSEELHITAEQWNAMNEHEQQAMLMNYRIAYLGETMVNWCAELGTVLANDEVVDGVSERGGYPVVQKKMRQWCLRVSAYAQRLLEGLEKVDWTDSLKETQRNWIGRSEGAEVEFAVKDSDEHFTIFTTRADTIFGVTFMVLAPESELVDRLTTPEQRAEVLAYVEATKKRTERERIADRKVSGVFTGTYAINPLTGDALPIWVSDYVLAGYGTGAIMAVPAHDSRDYAFARHFSLPIVPLIEGADVSEQSFDAKEGIVINSPVANSAANEGLVLNGLTVTEAIAKTKEYVSRHNLGRIKVNYRLRDATFSRQRYWGEPFPVYYKGDMPYMIPQECLPLELPEVDNYQPTATGEPPLGNAKVWAWDEKACKVVDKNLIDGQQVFPLELNTMPGFAGSSAYFLRYMDPHNNDALVSKEAVSYWQNVDLYVGGTEHATGHLIYSRFWNKFLFDIGVAVNDEPFQKLVNQGMIQGRSNFVYRVQRTEGDAQKAPLFVSLGVKDQYEVTPIHVDVNIVHGDVLDIDAFRAWRPEYKDAEFVLENDKYVCGWAVEKMSKSMYNVVNPDLIVENYGADTLRLYEMFLGPVEQSKPWDTNGIDGCHRFLKKFWGLFYNMRTDEFIPNDAEATPEQLKSVHKLLKKVSADIPAFSYNTAVAAFMICVNELSQAHCTNKALLSKLVVALAPFAPHIAEELWAALGNGQSSVCDAQWPAYEEKYLEESEVQLAIAFNGKARFQKAFTANATNAEIEQAAMNDERSAKFLEGKQVVKVIVVPKKIVNIVVKG
;
A
#
# COMPACT_ATOMS: atom_id res chain seq x y z
N MET A 1 11.17 -22.63 40.22
CA MET A 1 11.70 -22.84 38.84
C MET A 1 11.82 -21.48 38.17
N GLU A 2 13.01 -21.19 37.67
CA GLU A 2 13.26 -19.91 36.97
C GLU A 2 12.66 -19.93 35.54
N TYR A 3 12.19 -18.77 35.05
CA TYR A 3 11.70 -18.64 33.69
C TYR A 3 12.87 -18.70 32.68
N ASN A 4 13.07 -19.85 32.07
CA ASN A 4 14.10 -20.06 31.04
C ASN A 4 13.49 -20.01 29.64
N PHE A 5 13.29 -18.78 29.13
CA PHE A 5 12.68 -18.57 27.82
C PHE A 5 13.44 -19.24 26.67
N ARG A 6 14.77 -19.33 26.73
CA ARG A 6 15.58 -19.92 25.65
C ARG A 6 15.26 -21.40 25.43
N GLU A 7 15.11 -22.16 26.51
CA GLU A 7 14.75 -23.58 26.43
C GLU A 7 13.28 -23.76 26.07
N ILE A 8 12.40 -22.96 26.65
CA ILE A 8 10.95 -23.02 26.41
C ILE A 8 10.65 -22.72 24.92
N GLU A 9 11.18 -21.64 24.37
CA GLU A 9 10.94 -21.23 22.99
C GLU A 9 11.46 -22.28 22.01
N LYS A 10 12.69 -22.76 22.19
CA LYS A 10 13.28 -23.80 21.35
C LYS A 10 12.50 -25.12 21.40
N LYS A 11 12.03 -25.54 22.59
CA LYS A 11 11.22 -26.72 22.78
C LYS A 11 9.92 -26.66 22.01
N TRP A 12 9.19 -25.54 22.12
CA TRP A 12 7.88 -25.40 21.50
C TRP A 12 7.94 -25.15 20.01
N GLN A 13 8.90 -24.38 19.51
CA GLN A 13 9.13 -24.22 18.07
C GLN A 13 9.38 -25.57 17.40
N LYS A 14 10.26 -26.40 17.98
CA LYS A 14 10.51 -27.75 17.50
C LYS A 14 9.25 -28.62 17.52
N ARG A 15 8.45 -28.57 18.59
CA ARG A 15 7.21 -29.34 18.72
C ARG A 15 6.17 -28.91 17.71
N TRP A 16 5.99 -27.62 17.46
CA TRP A 16 5.08 -27.12 16.44
C TRP A 16 5.45 -27.60 15.03
N GLU A 17 6.73 -27.61 14.72
CA GLU A 17 7.25 -28.12 13.45
C GLU A 17 7.02 -29.64 13.31
N GLU A 18 7.43 -30.43 14.29
CA GLU A 18 7.28 -31.89 14.28
C GLU A 18 5.82 -32.34 14.20
N GLN A 19 4.91 -31.64 14.88
CA GLN A 19 3.48 -31.94 14.90
C GLN A 19 2.69 -31.25 13.79
N GLN A 20 3.33 -30.37 13.00
CA GLN A 20 2.64 -29.54 11.99
C GLN A 20 1.40 -28.84 12.59
N THR A 21 1.56 -28.25 13.77
CA THR A 21 0.48 -27.67 14.60
C THR A 21 -0.37 -26.65 13.84
N TYR A 22 0.23 -25.91 12.91
CA TYR A 22 -0.45 -24.83 12.17
C TYR A 22 -0.88 -25.22 10.77
N ARG A 23 -0.66 -26.48 10.38
CA ARG A 23 -1.17 -26.98 9.11
C ARG A 23 -2.69 -26.98 9.10
N VAL A 24 -3.27 -26.44 8.04
CA VAL A 24 -4.72 -26.34 7.86
C VAL A 24 -5.18 -27.05 6.59
N VAL A 25 -6.34 -27.67 6.67
CA VAL A 25 -7.04 -28.26 5.53
C VAL A 25 -8.47 -27.71 5.48
N GLU A 26 -9.11 -27.80 4.33
CA GLU A 26 -10.50 -27.43 4.15
C GLU A 26 -11.39 -28.33 5.03
N ASP A 27 -12.17 -27.73 5.92
CA ASP A 27 -13.12 -28.41 6.80
C ASP A 27 -14.47 -27.70 6.76
N THR A 28 -15.41 -28.28 6.01
CA THR A 28 -16.75 -27.73 5.81
C THR A 28 -17.60 -27.66 7.08
N ASN A 29 -17.19 -28.35 8.16
CA ASN A 29 -17.87 -28.29 9.46
C ASN A 29 -17.44 -27.08 10.29
N LYS A 30 -16.40 -26.38 9.88
CA LYS A 30 -15.88 -25.18 10.56
C LYS A 30 -16.01 -23.95 9.67
N LYS A 31 -16.33 -22.81 10.28
CA LYS A 31 -16.23 -21.53 9.59
C LYS A 31 -14.77 -21.23 9.28
N LYS A 32 -14.51 -20.81 8.07
CA LYS A 32 -13.17 -20.38 7.65
C LYS A 32 -12.84 -19.00 8.18
N PHE A 33 -11.55 -18.76 8.38
CA PHE A 33 -10.99 -17.42 8.52
C PHE A 33 -9.64 -17.35 7.84
N TYR A 34 -9.50 -16.47 6.86
CA TYR A 34 -8.28 -16.31 6.09
C TYR A 34 -7.57 -15.02 6.51
N VAL A 35 -6.45 -15.17 7.20
CA VAL A 35 -5.54 -14.08 7.59
C VAL A 35 -4.34 -14.08 6.65
N LEU A 36 -4.04 -12.94 6.05
CA LEU A 36 -2.93 -12.81 5.13
C LEU A 36 -2.08 -11.59 5.48
N ASN A 37 -0.77 -11.77 5.47
CA ASN A 37 0.20 -10.69 5.48
C ASN A 37 0.73 -10.43 4.08
N MET A 38 1.08 -9.19 3.79
CA MET A 38 1.90 -8.90 2.62
C MET A 38 3.24 -9.59 2.82
N PHE A 39 3.55 -10.54 1.93
CA PHE A 39 4.75 -11.37 2.08
C PHE A 39 6.03 -10.59 1.83
N PRO A 40 7.14 -10.95 2.51
CA PRO A 40 8.37 -10.18 2.42
C PRO A 40 9.12 -10.43 1.12
N TYR A 41 9.87 -9.42 0.69
CA TYR A 41 10.96 -9.56 -0.27
C TYR A 41 12.25 -9.94 0.51
N PRO A 42 12.84 -11.13 0.29
CA PRO A 42 14.00 -11.58 1.07
C PRO A 42 15.28 -10.85 0.67
N SER A 43 15.70 -9.90 1.50
CA SER A 43 16.94 -9.15 1.32
C SER A 43 18.09 -9.74 2.16
N GLY A 44 19.35 -9.53 1.73
CA GLY A 44 20.54 -10.16 2.33
C GLY A 44 20.82 -9.84 3.81
N ALA A 45 20.25 -8.75 4.35
CA ALA A 45 20.44 -8.42 5.76
C ALA A 45 19.44 -9.10 6.72
N GLY A 46 18.46 -9.82 6.20
CA GLY A 46 17.37 -10.33 7.00
C GLY A 46 16.38 -9.25 7.46
N LEU A 47 15.57 -9.60 8.46
CA LEU A 47 14.58 -8.72 9.06
C LEU A 47 15.22 -7.72 10.03
N HIS A 48 14.66 -6.51 10.13
CA HIS A 48 14.83 -5.63 11.29
C HIS A 48 13.56 -5.63 12.14
N VAL A 49 13.62 -5.08 13.37
CA VAL A 49 12.49 -5.09 14.33
C VAL A 49 11.20 -4.41 13.80
N GLY A 50 11.28 -3.62 12.74
CA GLY A 50 10.10 -3.02 12.13
C GLY A 50 9.27 -3.98 11.27
N HIS A 51 9.87 -5.04 10.72
CA HIS A 51 9.15 -6.00 9.87
C HIS A 51 8.13 -6.85 10.62
N PRO A 52 8.42 -7.37 11.83
CA PRO A 52 7.50 -8.25 12.53
C PRO A 52 6.24 -7.56 13.06
N LEU A 53 6.18 -6.23 13.13
CA LEU A 53 5.04 -5.50 13.71
C LEU A 53 3.70 -5.96 13.13
N GLY A 54 3.55 -5.92 11.81
CA GLY A 54 2.34 -6.37 11.12
C GLY A 54 2.11 -7.87 11.27
N TYR A 55 3.18 -8.67 11.22
CA TYR A 55 3.10 -10.14 11.36
C TYR A 55 2.67 -10.56 12.76
N ILE A 56 3.16 -9.89 13.81
CA ILE A 56 2.73 -10.15 15.18
C ILE A 56 1.27 -9.76 15.37
N ALA A 57 0.88 -8.58 14.86
CA ALA A 57 -0.51 -8.11 14.95
C ALA A 57 -1.50 -9.08 14.30
N SER A 58 -1.20 -9.57 13.09
CA SER A 58 -2.03 -10.54 12.39
C SER A 58 -2.01 -11.93 13.04
N ASP A 59 -0.86 -12.35 13.59
CA ASP A 59 -0.72 -13.64 14.26
C ASP A 59 -1.54 -13.70 15.56
N ILE A 60 -1.57 -12.62 16.32
CA ILE A 60 -2.46 -12.51 17.48
C ILE A 60 -3.92 -12.71 17.06
N PHE A 61 -4.33 -12.06 15.99
CA PHE A 61 -5.68 -12.17 15.46
C PHE A 61 -5.98 -13.60 14.97
N ALA A 62 -5.05 -14.20 14.23
CA ALA A 62 -5.17 -15.58 13.74
C ALA A 62 -5.31 -16.59 14.87
N ARG A 63 -4.48 -16.48 15.91
CA ARG A 63 -4.54 -17.36 17.10
C ARG A 63 -5.83 -17.17 17.87
N HIS A 64 -6.30 -15.94 18.01
CA HIS A 64 -7.58 -15.65 18.66
C HIS A 64 -8.75 -16.27 17.89
N LYS A 65 -8.77 -16.16 16.56
CA LYS A 65 -9.81 -16.77 15.73
C LYS A 65 -9.83 -18.30 15.83
N ARG A 66 -8.67 -18.93 15.91
CA ARG A 66 -8.58 -20.37 16.15
C ARG A 66 -9.17 -20.76 17.50
N LEU A 67 -8.88 -19.99 18.55
CA LEU A 67 -9.46 -20.18 19.88
C LEU A 67 -11.00 -19.96 19.91
N GLU A 68 -11.52 -19.15 18.99
CA GLU A 68 -12.97 -18.97 18.78
C GLU A 68 -13.61 -20.14 18.00
N GLY A 69 -12.81 -21.11 17.53
CA GLY A 69 -13.29 -22.30 16.83
C GLY A 69 -13.28 -22.18 15.29
N TYR A 70 -12.72 -21.11 14.74
CA TYR A 70 -12.56 -20.99 13.27
C TYR A 70 -11.48 -21.92 12.74
N ASN A 71 -11.65 -22.33 11.48
CA ASN A 71 -10.59 -22.94 10.69
C ASN A 71 -9.76 -21.83 10.03
N VAL A 72 -8.56 -21.62 10.51
CA VAL A 72 -7.75 -20.44 10.16
C VAL A 72 -6.67 -20.78 9.15
N LEU A 73 -6.72 -20.13 7.98
CA LEU A 73 -5.62 -20.12 7.02
C LEU A 73 -4.73 -18.90 7.29
N ASN A 74 -3.48 -19.16 7.67
CA ASN A 74 -2.46 -18.14 7.91
C ASN A 74 -1.16 -18.56 7.21
N PRO A 75 -1.07 -18.36 5.88
CA PRO A 75 0.08 -18.78 5.10
C PRO A 75 1.19 -17.73 5.10
N MET A 76 2.39 -18.14 4.68
CA MET A 76 3.52 -17.28 4.45
C MET A 76 4.36 -17.80 3.28
N GLY A 77 5.02 -16.88 2.60
CA GLY A 77 5.92 -17.14 1.47
C GLY A 77 6.80 -15.94 1.18
N TYR A 78 7.33 -15.87 -0.05
CA TYR A 78 8.33 -14.87 -0.40
C TYR A 78 8.06 -14.29 -1.79
N ASP A 79 8.10 -12.96 -1.88
CA ASP A 79 8.22 -12.25 -3.13
C ASP A 79 9.70 -12.24 -3.53
N ALA A 80 10.07 -13.12 -4.46
CA ALA A 80 11.47 -13.50 -4.64
C ALA A 80 12.08 -13.06 -5.98
N TYR A 81 11.30 -12.40 -6.85
CA TYR A 81 11.80 -11.77 -8.06
C TYR A 81 12.06 -10.28 -7.83
N GLY A 82 12.99 -9.70 -8.57
CA GLY A 82 13.22 -8.27 -8.57
C GLY A 82 14.68 -7.84 -8.62
N LEU A 83 14.84 -6.53 -8.64
CA LEU A 83 16.10 -5.84 -8.92
C LEU A 83 17.25 -6.12 -7.92
N PRO A 84 17.02 -6.28 -6.59
CA PRO A 84 18.14 -6.40 -5.66
C PRO A 84 19.00 -7.65 -5.86
N ALA A 85 18.37 -8.80 -6.13
CA ALA A 85 19.09 -10.04 -6.38
C ALA A 85 19.88 -9.98 -7.70
N GLU A 86 19.29 -9.34 -8.72
CA GLU A 86 19.95 -9.15 -10.02
C GLU A 86 21.13 -8.18 -9.93
N GLN A 87 21.01 -7.07 -9.22
CA GLN A 87 22.13 -6.14 -9.00
C GLN A 87 23.28 -6.80 -8.25
N TYR A 88 23.00 -7.63 -7.25
CA TYR A 88 24.02 -8.41 -6.58
C TYR A 88 24.69 -9.43 -7.52
N ALA A 89 23.91 -10.07 -8.38
CA ALA A 89 24.43 -10.97 -9.41
C ALA A 89 25.35 -10.27 -10.41
N ILE A 90 24.98 -9.05 -10.85
CA ILE A 90 25.83 -8.22 -11.74
C ILE A 90 27.17 -7.89 -11.07
N GLN A 91 27.15 -7.56 -9.77
CA GLN A 91 28.36 -7.19 -9.02
C GLN A 91 29.27 -8.38 -8.71
N THR A 92 28.73 -9.55 -8.46
CA THR A 92 29.47 -10.71 -7.94
C THR A 92 29.64 -11.85 -8.93
N GLY A 93 28.87 -11.84 -10.02
CA GLY A 93 28.78 -12.97 -10.97
C GLY A 93 28.02 -14.20 -10.42
N GLN A 94 27.45 -14.11 -9.21
CA GLN A 94 26.65 -15.19 -8.61
C GLN A 94 25.22 -15.21 -9.20
N HIS A 95 24.71 -16.40 -9.53
CA HIS A 95 23.34 -16.53 -10.02
C HIS A 95 22.32 -16.00 -9.02
N PRO A 96 21.31 -15.21 -9.42
CA PRO A 96 20.35 -14.59 -8.52
C PRO A 96 19.57 -15.60 -7.67
N ALA A 97 19.32 -16.80 -8.19
CA ALA A 97 18.63 -17.87 -7.45
C ALA A 97 19.38 -18.30 -6.19
N VAL A 98 20.73 -18.35 -6.22
CA VAL A 98 21.57 -18.75 -5.07
C VAL A 98 21.45 -17.71 -3.96
N THR A 99 21.57 -16.44 -4.30
CA THR A 99 21.39 -15.33 -3.35
C THR A 99 19.99 -15.34 -2.76
N THR A 100 18.98 -15.52 -3.60
CA THR A 100 17.57 -15.55 -3.18
C THR A 100 17.31 -16.70 -2.21
N GLU A 101 17.82 -17.92 -2.49
CA GLU A 101 17.68 -19.09 -1.61
C GLU A 101 18.33 -18.85 -0.25
N THR A 102 19.53 -18.29 -0.23
CA THR A 102 20.25 -17.94 1.01
C THR A 102 19.45 -16.93 1.85
N ASN A 103 18.86 -15.92 1.20
CA ASN A 103 18.08 -14.90 1.86
C ASN A 103 16.75 -15.46 2.39
N ILE A 104 16.08 -16.32 1.63
CA ILE A 104 14.87 -17.02 2.06
C ILE A 104 15.15 -17.87 3.32
N ALA A 105 16.23 -18.64 3.32
CA ALA A 105 16.62 -19.46 4.47
C ALA A 105 16.84 -18.59 5.72
N ARG A 106 17.46 -17.43 5.56
CA ARG A 106 17.68 -16.47 6.65
C ARG A 106 16.37 -15.88 7.18
N TYR A 107 15.45 -15.46 6.30
CA TYR A 107 14.13 -14.95 6.68
C TYR A 107 13.32 -16.03 7.40
N ARG A 108 13.34 -17.26 6.88
CA ARG A 108 12.65 -18.40 7.49
C ARG A 108 13.12 -18.65 8.91
N GLU A 109 14.43 -18.69 9.13
CA GLU A 109 15.03 -18.85 10.46
C GLU A 109 14.54 -17.77 11.44
N GLN A 110 14.56 -16.51 11.02
CA GLN A 110 14.12 -15.39 11.86
C GLN A 110 12.62 -15.45 12.18
N LEU A 111 11.78 -15.78 11.19
CA LEU A 111 10.33 -15.92 11.38
C LEU A 111 10.00 -17.09 12.32
N ASP A 112 10.66 -18.22 12.17
CA ASP A 112 10.47 -19.39 13.05
C ASP A 112 10.85 -19.08 14.49
N ARG A 113 11.93 -18.32 14.71
CA ARG A 113 12.39 -17.90 16.05
C ARG A 113 11.41 -16.94 16.74
N ILE A 114 10.63 -16.14 16.01
CA ILE A 114 9.60 -15.26 16.57
C ILE A 114 8.33 -16.05 16.96
N GLY A 115 8.14 -17.25 16.40
CA GLY A 115 7.07 -18.18 16.78
C GLY A 115 5.71 -17.85 16.19
N PHE A 116 5.64 -17.56 14.91
CA PHE A 116 4.39 -17.33 14.19
C PHE A 116 3.60 -18.62 13.96
N SER A 117 2.28 -18.51 13.85
CA SER A 117 1.37 -19.61 13.51
C SER A 117 1.19 -19.80 12.00
N PHE A 118 2.26 -19.65 11.22
CA PHE A 118 2.19 -19.81 9.79
C PHE A 118 2.09 -21.28 9.37
N ASP A 119 1.21 -21.55 8.41
CA ASP A 119 1.15 -22.85 7.72
C ASP A 119 2.19 -22.89 6.60
N TRP A 120 3.41 -23.34 6.93
CA TRP A 120 4.51 -23.46 5.98
C TRP A 120 4.32 -24.53 4.92
N SER A 121 3.36 -25.43 5.08
CA SER A 121 3.01 -26.41 4.02
C SER A 121 2.44 -25.73 2.79
N ARG A 122 2.01 -24.48 2.92
CA ARG A 122 1.45 -23.65 1.85
C ARG A 122 2.40 -22.55 1.37
N GLU A 123 3.69 -22.64 1.70
CA GLU A 123 4.70 -21.69 1.25
C GLU A 123 4.69 -21.55 -0.26
N VAL A 124 4.75 -20.31 -0.74
CA VAL A 124 4.95 -19.97 -2.15
C VAL A 124 6.16 -19.06 -2.31
N ARG A 125 6.82 -19.17 -3.46
CA ARG A 125 7.95 -18.33 -3.87
C ARG A 125 7.67 -17.87 -5.29
N THR A 126 7.65 -16.59 -5.54
CA THR A 126 7.30 -16.06 -6.88
C THR A 126 8.31 -16.44 -7.95
N CYS A 127 9.56 -16.77 -7.57
CA CYS A 127 10.60 -17.24 -8.48
C CYS A 127 10.56 -18.74 -8.78
N ASP A 128 9.65 -19.48 -8.14
CA ASP A 128 9.52 -20.92 -8.40
C ASP A 128 8.70 -21.18 -9.68
N PRO A 129 9.18 -22.01 -10.62
CA PRO A 129 8.46 -22.34 -11.84
C PRO A 129 7.05 -22.89 -11.59
N THR A 130 6.84 -23.64 -10.51
CA THR A 130 5.52 -24.17 -10.14
C THR A 130 4.54 -23.09 -9.74
N TYR A 131 5.07 -21.94 -9.28
CA TYR A 131 4.28 -20.77 -8.95
C TYR A 131 4.08 -19.85 -10.16
N TYR A 132 5.14 -19.41 -10.84
CA TYR A 132 4.99 -18.43 -11.92
C TYR A 132 4.37 -19.00 -13.20
N LYS A 133 4.28 -20.33 -13.33
CA LYS A 133 3.42 -20.98 -14.32
C LYS A 133 2.02 -20.33 -14.37
N TRP A 134 1.47 -20.00 -13.20
CA TRP A 134 0.12 -19.44 -13.10
C TRP A 134 0.09 -17.93 -13.37
N THR A 135 1.17 -17.24 -13.14
CA THR A 135 1.35 -15.84 -13.59
C THR A 135 1.38 -15.80 -15.13
N GLN A 136 2.11 -16.69 -15.76
CA GLN A 136 2.17 -16.84 -17.21
C GLN A 136 0.80 -17.23 -17.79
N TRP A 137 0.11 -18.16 -17.18
CA TRP A 137 -1.23 -18.56 -17.56
C TRP A 137 -2.23 -17.39 -17.48
N ALA A 138 -2.21 -16.61 -16.42
CA ALA A 138 -3.08 -15.45 -16.28
C ALA A 138 -2.80 -14.40 -17.36
N PHE A 139 -1.53 -14.16 -17.68
CA PHE A 139 -1.14 -13.30 -18.79
C PHE A 139 -1.70 -13.78 -20.14
N GLN A 140 -1.63 -15.08 -20.41
CA GLN A 140 -2.23 -15.66 -21.62
C GLN A 140 -3.75 -15.46 -21.65
N LYS A 141 -4.42 -15.63 -20.52
CA LYS A 141 -5.87 -15.38 -20.42
C LYS A 141 -6.22 -13.92 -20.67
N MET A 142 -5.43 -12.98 -20.14
CA MET A 142 -5.60 -11.53 -20.39
C MET A 142 -5.35 -11.18 -21.86
N PHE A 143 -4.34 -11.80 -22.49
CA PHE A 143 -4.08 -11.63 -23.91
C PHE A 143 -5.27 -12.13 -24.77
N ASN A 144 -5.89 -13.23 -24.39
CA ASN A 144 -7.02 -13.82 -25.07
C ASN A 144 -8.38 -13.29 -24.64
N SER A 145 -8.41 -12.12 -24.03
CA SER A 145 -9.63 -11.45 -23.55
C SER A 145 -9.67 -9.99 -23.98
N TYR A 146 -10.88 -9.47 -24.13
CA TYR A 146 -11.17 -8.05 -24.26
C TYR A 146 -12.19 -7.62 -23.19
N TYR A 147 -12.31 -6.33 -22.93
CA TYR A 147 -13.25 -5.81 -21.94
C TYR A 147 -14.46 -5.18 -22.61
N ASP A 148 -15.65 -5.75 -22.35
CA ASP A 148 -16.92 -5.23 -22.80
C ASP A 148 -17.46 -4.18 -21.80
N ASN A 149 -17.61 -2.94 -22.24
CA ASN A 149 -18.04 -1.83 -21.38
C ASN A 149 -19.52 -1.91 -21.02
N ASP A 150 -20.36 -2.52 -21.86
CA ASP A 150 -21.80 -2.66 -21.58
C ASP A 150 -22.06 -3.74 -20.53
N GLN A 151 -21.36 -4.86 -20.63
CA GLN A 151 -21.43 -5.93 -19.65
C GLN A 151 -20.50 -5.69 -18.44
N GLN A 152 -19.60 -4.74 -18.55
CA GLN A 152 -18.57 -4.43 -17.52
C GLN A 152 -17.80 -5.65 -17.06
N ARG A 153 -17.29 -6.44 -18.01
CA ARG A 153 -16.50 -7.64 -17.74
C ARG A 153 -15.59 -8.02 -18.90
N ALA A 154 -14.58 -8.81 -18.59
CA ALA A 154 -13.76 -9.45 -19.60
C ALA A 154 -14.53 -10.57 -20.30
N LEU A 155 -14.39 -10.65 -21.61
CA LEU A 155 -14.95 -11.68 -22.50
C LEU A 155 -13.83 -12.28 -23.38
N PRO A 156 -14.00 -13.50 -23.89
CA PRO A 156 -13.05 -14.14 -24.80
C PRO A 156 -12.84 -13.33 -26.07
N ILE A 157 -11.60 -13.14 -26.51
CA ILE A 157 -11.27 -12.42 -27.75
C ILE A 157 -11.94 -13.04 -29.00
N ALA A 158 -12.24 -14.34 -28.97
CA ALA A 158 -12.95 -15.02 -30.03
C ALA A 158 -14.36 -14.47 -30.30
N GLU A 159 -15.06 -14.01 -29.25
CA GLU A 159 -16.37 -13.35 -29.38
C GLU A 159 -16.23 -12.02 -30.13
N LEU A 160 -15.17 -11.25 -29.84
CA LEU A 160 -14.87 -10.01 -30.55
C LEU A 160 -14.55 -10.31 -32.04
N GLN A 161 -13.76 -11.32 -32.34
CA GLN A 161 -13.43 -11.74 -33.71
C GLN A 161 -14.70 -12.06 -34.48
N GLN A 162 -15.63 -12.79 -33.86
CA GLN A 162 -16.91 -13.11 -34.47
C GLN A 162 -17.74 -11.86 -34.75
N GLN A 163 -17.86 -10.95 -33.77
CA GLN A 163 -18.60 -9.70 -33.96
C GLN A 163 -17.99 -8.82 -35.08
N LEU A 164 -16.67 -8.72 -35.14
CA LEU A 164 -15.98 -7.98 -36.19
C LEU A 164 -16.22 -8.58 -37.59
N ALA A 165 -16.30 -9.90 -37.68
CA ALA A 165 -16.58 -10.61 -38.93
C ALA A 165 -18.04 -10.46 -39.41
N GLU A 166 -18.98 -10.32 -38.50
CA GLU A 166 -20.42 -10.22 -38.78
C GLU A 166 -20.88 -8.76 -38.94
N GLU A 167 -20.42 -7.85 -38.07
CA GLU A 167 -20.95 -6.50 -37.96
C GLU A 167 -19.87 -5.40 -38.04
N GLY A 168 -18.59 -5.73 -38.04
CA GLY A 168 -17.52 -4.78 -37.89
C GLY A 168 -17.52 -4.15 -36.50
N THR A 169 -17.15 -2.88 -36.40
CA THR A 169 -17.18 -2.11 -35.15
C THR A 169 -18.54 -1.47 -34.85
N ALA A 170 -19.56 -1.66 -35.70
CA ALA A 170 -20.88 -1.12 -35.45
C ALA A 170 -21.47 -1.71 -34.17
N GLY A 171 -21.88 -0.84 -33.22
CA GLY A 171 -22.43 -1.26 -31.93
C GLY A 171 -21.44 -1.83 -30.95
N LEU A 172 -20.14 -1.90 -31.27
CA LEU A 172 -19.11 -2.35 -30.36
C LEU A 172 -18.79 -1.26 -29.31
N ASN A 173 -18.96 -1.60 -28.04
CA ASN A 173 -18.56 -0.76 -26.91
C ASN A 173 -17.54 -1.53 -26.05
N ALA A 174 -16.29 -1.54 -26.47
CA ALA A 174 -15.20 -2.25 -25.81
C ALA A 174 -14.09 -1.26 -25.42
N ALA A 175 -13.42 -1.57 -24.32
CA ALA A 175 -12.20 -0.85 -23.94
C ALA A 175 -11.13 -1.05 -25.03
N CYS A 176 -10.55 0.06 -25.49
CA CYS A 176 -9.58 0.06 -26.59
C CYS A 176 -8.52 1.15 -26.41
N SER A 177 -7.41 1.01 -27.10
CA SER A 177 -6.36 2.04 -27.15
C SER A 177 -6.77 3.20 -28.05
N GLU A 178 -7.40 2.89 -29.19
CA GLU A 178 -7.94 3.86 -30.16
C GLU A 178 -9.34 3.44 -30.61
N GLU A 179 -10.21 4.42 -30.82
CA GLU A 179 -11.53 4.15 -31.40
C GLU A 179 -11.38 3.93 -32.91
N LEU A 180 -11.66 2.72 -33.36
CA LEU A 180 -11.58 2.32 -34.76
C LEU A 180 -13.00 2.12 -35.33
N HIS A 181 -13.17 2.51 -36.60
CA HIS A 181 -14.41 2.34 -37.34
C HIS A 181 -14.16 1.55 -38.61
N ILE A 182 -14.49 0.27 -38.59
CA ILE A 182 -14.39 -0.62 -39.75
C ILE A 182 -15.68 -1.39 -39.97
N THR A 183 -15.94 -1.76 -41.24
CA THR A 183 -17.04 -2.65 -41.60
C THR A 183 -16.63 -4.10 -41.51
N ALA A 184 -17.62 -5.02 -41.50
CA ALA A 184 -17.38 -6.46 -41.58
C ALA A 184 -16.58 -6.84 -42.83
N GLU A 185 -16.88 -6.21 -43.98
CA GLU A 185 -16.15 -6.47 -45.23
C GLU A 185 -14.67 -6.08 -45.11
N GLN A 186 -14.39 -4.93 -44.48
CA GLN A 186 -12.99 -4.50 -44.25
C GLN A 186 -12.25 -5.48 -43.34
N TRP A 187 -12.86 -5.94 -42.25
CA TRP A 187 -12.29 -6.95 -41.36
C TRP A 187 -12.00 -8.26 -42.11
N ASN A 188 -12.99 -8.77 -42.87
CA ASN A 188 -12.86 -10.03 -43.59
C ASN A 188 -11.86 -9.97 -44.75
N ALA A 189 -11.54 -8.76 -45.26
CA ALA A 189 -10.51 -8.55 -46.28
C ALA A 189 -9.08 -8.49 -45.70
N MET A 190 -8.91 -8.32 -44.39
CA MET A 190 -7.63 -8.29 -43.71
C MET A 190 -6.94 -9.66 -43.74
N ASN A 191 -5.63 -9.67 -43.87
CA ASN A 191 -4.82 -10.86 -43.63
C ASN A 191 -4.67 -11.09 -42.10
N GLU A 192 -4.11 -12.22 -41.71
CA GLU A 192 -3.94 -12.62 -40.30
C GLU A 192 -3.16 -11.56 -39.50
N HIS A 193 -2.06 -11.03 -40.06
CA HIS A 193 -1.25 -10.02 -39.39
C HIS A 193 -2.06 -8.73 -39.10
N GLU A 194 -2.80 -8.25 -40.08
CA GLU A 194 -3.65 -7.07 -39.96
C GLU A 194 -4.78 -7.28 -38.92
N GLN A 195 -5.40 -8.48 -38.91
CA GLN A 195 -6.40 -8.82 -37.91
C GLN A 195 -5.81 -8.88 -36.52
N GLN A 196 -4.64 -9.51 -36.34
CA GLN A 196 -3.97 -9.56 -35.03
C GLN A 196 -3.54 -8.16 -34.55
N ALA A 197 -3.06 -7.31 -35.43
CA ALA A 197 -2.72 -5.93 -35.12
C ALA A 197 -3.95 -5.13 -34.64
N MET A 198 -5.10 -5.32 -35.30
CA MET A 198 -6.34 -4.70 -34.87
C MET A 198 -6.84 -5.24 -33.52
N LEU A 199 -6.77 -6.55 -33.29
CA LEU A 199 -7.17 -7.15 -32.01
C LEU A 199 -6.28 -6.65 -30.84
N MET A 200 -5.02 -6.31 -31.11
CA MET A 200 -4.12 -5.74 -30.10
C MET A 200 -4.68 -4.44 -29.49
N ASN A 201 -5.47 -3.70 -30.26
CA ASN A 201 -6.19 -2.51 -29.80
C ASN A 201 -7.21 -2.77 -28.67
N TYR A 202 -7.68 -4.00 -28.52
CA TYR A 202 -8.76 -4.38 -27.59
C TYR A 202 -8.31 -5.35 -26.48
N ARG A 203 -7.19 -6.06 -26.65
CA ARG A 203 -6.71 -7.07 -25.70
C ARG A 203 -6.47 -6.44 -24.32
N ILE A 204 -6.74 -7.19 -23.25
CA ILE A 204 -6.46 -6.75 -21.87
C ILE A 204 -4.95 -6.75 -21.61
N ALA A 205 -4.21 -7.78 -22.05
CA ALA A 205 -2.76 -7.73 -22.14
C ALA A 205 -2.39 -7.45 -23.59
N TYR A 206 -1.72 -6.35 -23.86
CA TYR A 206 -1.41 -5.91 -25.22
C TYR A 206 0.01 -5.37 -25.34
N LEU A 207 0.57 -5.46 -26.55
CA LEU A 207 1.86 -4.92 -26.92
C LEU A 207 1.63 -3.59 -27.66
N GLY A 208 2.13 -2.50 -27.08
CA GLY A 208 1.94 -1.17 -27.64
C GLY A 208 3.12 -0.26 -27.41
N GLU A 209 3.17 0.84 -28.17
CA GLU A 209 4.13 1.90 -27.93
C GLU A 209 3.55 2.89 -26.91
N THR A 210 4.22 3.02 -25.78
CA THR A 210 3.76 3.88 -24.68
C THR A 210 4.92 4.69 -24.10
N MET A 211 4.58 5.79 -23.46
CA MET A 211 5.53 6.57 -22.66
C MET A 211 5.79 5.81 -21.35
N VAL A 212 7.06 5.57 -21.06
CA VAL A 212 7.50 4.79 -19.91
C VAL A 212 8.50 5.55 -19.06
N ASN A 213 8.57 5.20 -17.79
CA ASN A 213 9.58 5.71 -16.84
C ASN A 213 10.89 4.93 -17.07
N TRP A 214 11.78 5.46 -17.86
CA TRP A 214 13.08 4.84 -18.13
C TRP A 214 14.16 5.32 -17.16
N CYS A 215 14.86 4.39 -16.55
CA CYS A 215 16.04 4.65 -15.71
C CYS A 215 17.27 4.05 -16.38
N ALA A 216 18.16 4.90 -16.89
CA ALA A 216 19.35 4.46 -17.63
C ALA A 216 20.35 3.72 -16.71
N GLU A 217 20.54 4.18 -15.48
CA GLU A 217 21.47 3.57 -14.51
C GLU A 217 21.02 2.18 -14.06
N LEU A 218 19.72 1.96 -13.99
CA LEU A 218 19.14 0.65 -13.69
C LEU A 218 18.92 -0.20 -14.93
N GLY A 219 19.03 0.40 -16.12
CA GLY A 219 18.86 -0.27 -17.42
C GLY A 219 17.45 -0.83 -17.66
N THR A 220 16.43 -0.25 -17.05
CA THR A 220 15.06 -0.81 -17.08
C THR A 220 13.98 0.26 -16.96
N VAL A 221 12.77 -0.11 -17.36
CA VAL A 221 11.53 0.64 -17.11
C VAL A 221 11.09 0.43 -15.66
N LEU A 222 10.57 1.50 -15.06
CA LEU A 222 10.02 1.51 -13.70
C LEU A 222 8.51 1.75 -13.74
N ALA A 223 7.79 1.13 -12.80
CA ALA A 223 6.38 1.43 -12.58
C ALA A 223 6.21 2.84 -11.98
N ASN A 224 5.00 3.40 -12.04
CA ASN A 224 4.76 4.75 -11.52
C ASN A 224 5.00 4.87 -10.01
N ASP A 225 4.73 3.82 -9.27
CA ASP A 225 4.95 3.72 -7.83
C ASP A 225 6.44 3.49 -7.45
N GLU A 226 7.28 3.09 -8.40
CA GLU A 226 8.74 2.97 -8.24
C GLU A 226 9.49 4.31 -8.50
N VAL A 227 8.77 5.36 -8.86
CA VAL A 227 9.34 6.69 -9.13
C VAL A 227 8.85 7.70 -8.11
N VAL A 228 9.79 8.27 -7.34
CA VAL A 228 9.51 9.30 -6.35
C VAL A 228 10.31 10.54 -6.73
N ASP A 229 9.61 11.64 -6.94
CA ASP A 229 10.26 12.93 -7.18
C ASP A 229 11.15 12.99 -8.45
N GLY A 230 10.80 12.19 -9.49
CA GLY A 230 11.55 12.14 -10.75
C GLY A 230 12.80 11.28 -10.68
N VAL A 231 13.01 10.57 -9.58
CA VAL A 231 14.10 9.61 -9.40
C VAL A 231 13.57 8.23 -9.02
N SER A 232 14.36 7.20 -9.26
CA SER A 232 14.01 5.85 -8.83
C SER A 232 13.97 5.77 -7.29
N GLU A 233 12.97 5.10 -6.73
CA GLU A 233 12.89 4.84 -5.28
C GLU A 233 14.17 4.15 -4.78
N ARG A 234 14.72 3.26 -5.59
CA ARG A 234 16.00 2.60 -5.33
C ARG A 234 17.14 3.33 -6.03
N GLY A 235 18.12 3.75 -5.24
CA GLY A 235 19.35 4.37 -5.70
C GLY A 235 19.22 5.85 -6.03
N GLY A 236 18.03 6.41 -6.09
CA GLY A 236 17.82 7.84 -6.34
C GLY A 236 18.30 8.29 -7.74
N TYR A 237 18.26 7.40 -8.72
CA TYR A 237 18.74 7.69 -10.08
C TYR A 237 17.71 8.44 -10.91
N PRO A 238 18.15 9.34 -11.80
CA PRO A 238 17.26 10.08 -12.69
C PRO A 238 16.37 9.15 -13.54
N VAL A 239 15.11 9.50 -13.64
CA VAL A 239 14.12 8.79 -14.47
C VAL A 239 13.61 9.75 -15.54
N VAL A 240 13.60 9.30 -16.79
CA VAL A 240 13.14 10.08 -17.93
C VAL A 240 11.94 9.41 -18.60
N GLN A 241 11.06 10.22 -19.18
CA GLN A 241 9.99 9.72 -20.02
C GLN A 241 10.54 9.34 -21.40
N LYS A 242 10.28 8.10 -21.83
CA LYS A 242 10.72 7.56 -23.11
C LYS A 242 9.61 6.78 -23.78
N LYS A 243 9.37 6.98 -25.07
CA LYS A 243 8.44 6.16 -25.86
C LYS A 243 9.13 4.83 -26.20
N MET A 244 8.53 3.73 -25.74
CA MET A 244 9.06 2.37 -25.96
C MET A 244 7.93 1.39 -26.26
N ARG A 245 8.23 0.37 -27.07
CA ARG A 245 7.32 -0.77 -27.27
C ARG A 245 7.35 -1.66 -26.03
N GLN A 246 6.19 -1.83 -25.39
CA GLN A 246 6.06 -2.50 -24.10
C GLN A 246 4.81 -3.36 -24.05
N TRP A 247 4.88 -4.46 -23.31
CA TRP A 247 3.66 -5.10 -22.81
C TRP A 247 2.96 -4.19 -21.82
N CYS A 248 1.67 -4.12 -21.93
CA CYS A 248 0.79 -3.34 -21.05
C CYS A 248 -0.39 -4.17 -20.60
N LEU A 249 -0.90 -3.88 -19.40
CA LEU A 249 -2.18 -4.40 -18.92
C LEU A 249 -3.21 -3.27 -18.88
N ARG A 250 -4.38 -3.52 -19.44
CA ARG A 250 -5.49 -2.55 -19.55
C ARG A 250 -6.25 -2.40 -18.23
N VAL A 251 -5.54 -1.97 -17.21
CA VAL A 251 -6.09 -1.72 -15.86
C VAL A 251 -7.16 -0.62 -15.90
N SER A 252 -6.99 0.36 -16.79
CA SER A 252 -7.95 1.46 -17.00
C SER A 252 -9.36 0.99 -17.36
N ALA A 253 -9.49 -0.15 -18.03
CA ALA A 253 -10.80 -0.74 -18.35
C ALA A 253 -11.60 -1.11 -17.10
N TYR A 254 -10.95 -1.42 -16.01
CA TYR A 254 -11.55 -1.78 -14.72
C TYR A 254 -11.75 -0.59 -13.77
N ALA A 255 -11.41 0.64 -14.19
CA ALA A 255 -11.39 1.81 -13.32
C ALA A 255 -12.73 2.03 -12.58
N GLN A 256 -13.87 1.93 -13.26
CA GLN A 256 -15.18 2.10 -12.63
C GLN A 256 -15.45 1.01 -11.58
N ARG A 257 -15.19 -0.24 -11.91
CA ARG A 257 -15.34 -1.37 -10.96
C ARG A 257 -14.39 -1.29 -9.78
N LEU A 258 -13.19 -0.76 -9.98
CA LEU A 258 -12.24 -0.47 -8.90
C LEU A 258 -12.77 0.59 -7.95
N LEU A 259 -13.49 1.60 -8.43
CA LEU A 259 -14.16 2.59 -7.58
C LEU A 259 -15.36 1.99 -6.83
N GLU A 260 -16.24 1.31 -7.52
CA GLU A 260 -17.45 0.70 -6.94
C GLU A 260 -17.13 -0.37 -5.89
N GLY A 261 -16.05 -1.12 -6.10
CA GLY A 261 -15.59 -2.15 -5.18
C GLY A 261 -15.14 -1.61 -3.82
N LEU A 262 -14.74 -0.34 -3.73
CA LEU A 262 -14.35 0.28 -2.46
C LEU A 262 -15.51 0.38 -1.47
N GLU A 263 -16.75 0.40 -1.95
CA GLU A 263 -17.94 0.41 -1.09
C GLU A 263 -18.25 -0.96 -0.47
N LYS A 264 -17.64 -2.04 -0.98
CA LYS A 264 -17.86 -3.42 -0.53
C LYS A 264 -16.88 -3.88 0.54
N VAL A 265 -15.84 -3.10 0.83
CA VAL A 265 -14.71 -3.49 1.69
C VAL A 265 -14.64 -2.67 2.97
N ASP A 266 -14.17 -3.31 4.04
CA ASP A 266 -13.93 -2.68 5.35
C ASP A 266 -12.49 -2.14 5.42
N TRP A 267 -12.26 -1.05 4.69
CA TRP A 267 -10.99 -0.34 4.64
C TRP A 267 -11.15 1.05 5.24
N THR A 268 -10.07 1.65 5.72
CA THR A 268 -10.12 3.01 6.26
C THR A 268 -10.50 4.03 5.19
N ASP A 269 -11.22 5.09 5.57
CA ASP A 269 -11.61 6.15 4.65
C ASP A 269 -10.40 6.81 3.96
N SER A 270 -9.30 6.98 4.69
CA SER A 270 -8.05 7.52 4.15
C SER A 270 -7.49 6.67 3.02
N LEU A 271 -7.50 5.34 3.18
CA LEU A 271 -7.02 4.42 2.14
C LEU A 271 -7.95 4.41 0.92
N LYS A 272 -9.27 4.37 1.15
CA LYS A 272 -10.25 4.46 0.07
C LYS A 272 -10.11 5.76 -0.72
N GLU A 273 -9.91 6.88 -0.02
CA GLU A 273 -9.71 8.19 -0.66
C GLU A 273 -8.40 8.24 -1.46
N THR A 274 -7.32 7.64 -0.95
CA THR A 274 -6.07 7.52 -1.69
C THR A 274 -6.28 6.76 -3.01
N GLN A 275 -7.02 5.67 -3.00
CA GLN A 275 -7.34 4.92 -4.21
C GLN A 275 -8.29 5.69 -5.14
N ARG A 276 -9.33 6.35 -4.61
CA ARG A 276 -10.23 7.20 -5.41
C ARG A 276 -9.46 8.29 -6.15
N ASN A 277 -8.55 8.96 -5.45
CA ASN A 277 -7.70 9.99 -6.03
C ASN A 277 -6.74 9.45 -7.09
N TRP A 278 -6.18 8.25 -6.87
CA TRP A 278 -5.30 7.60 -7.84
C TRP A 278 -6.06 7.19 -9.12
N ILE A 279 -7.25 6.61 -8.97
CA ILE A 279 -8.12 6.25 -10.09
C ILE A 279 -8.63 7.52 -10.80
N GLY A 280 -8.97 8.55 -10.05
CA GLY A 280 -9.23 9.91 -10.52
C GLY A 280 -10.33 9.99 -11.56
N ARG A 281 -11.55 9.52 -11.22
CA ARG A 281 -12.73 9.64 -12.08
C ARG A 281 -13.11 11.10 -12.26
N SER A 282 -13.27 11.51 -13.50
CA SER A 282 -13.82 12.81 -13.86
C SER A 282 -14.87 12.67 -14.98
N GLU A 283 -15.99 13.35 -14.83
CA GLU A 283 -17.04 13.39 -15.83
C GLU A 283 -17.11 14.77 -16.47
N GLY A 284 -17.10 14.81 -17.77
CA GLY A 284 -17.10 16.05 -18.52
C GLY A 284 -17.66 15.89 -19.92
N ALA A 285 -17.33 16.83 -20.79
CA ALA A 285 -17.63 16.78 -22.19
C ALA A 285 -16.37 16.76 -23.04
N GLU A 286 -16.34 15.89 -24.03
CA GLU A 286 -15.47 16.06 -25.20
C GLU A 286 -16.17 17.01 -26.16
N VAL A 287 -15.47 18.03 -26.63
CA VAL A 287 -15.99 19.03 -27.57
C VAL A 287 -15.04 19.12 -28.76
N GLU A 288 -15.60 19.06 -29.95
CA GLU A 288 -14.84 19.15 -31.18
C GLU A 288 -14.69 20.61 -31.62
N PHE A 289 -13.48 21.01 -31.98
CA PHE A 289 -13.13 22.32 -32.51
C PHE A 289 -12.59 22.17 -33.92
N ALA A 290 -13.17 22.90 -34.87
CA ALA A 290 -12.66 23.01 -36.22
C ALA A 290 -11.47 23.96 -36.25
N VAL A 291 -10.49 23.69 -37.12
CA VAL A 291 -9.38 24.59 -37.41
C VAL A 291 -9.76 25.55 -38.51
N LYS A 292 -9.56 26.86 -38.30
CA LYS A 292 -9.92 27.90 -39.24
C LYS A 292 -9.16 27.71 -40.56
N ASP A 293 -9.89 27.86 -41.68
CA ASP A 293 -9.35 27.74 -43.04
C ASP A 293 -8.68 26.36 -43.35
N SER A 294 -9.17 25.31 -42.71
CA SER A 294 -8.65 23.93 -42.84
C SER A 294 -9.80 22.93 -42.67
N ASP A 295 -9.62 21.72 -43.17
CA ASP A 295 -10.51 20.58 -42.89
C ASP A 295 -10.12 19.81 -41.60
N GLU A 296 -9.11 20.29 -40.88
CA GLU A 296 -8.67 19.69 -39.64
C GLU A 296 -9.60 19.98 -38.46
N HIS A 297 -9.79 18.99 -37.61
CA HIS A 297 -10.55 19.08 -36.38
C HIS A 297 -9.74 18.49 -35.25
N PHE A 298 -9.98 18.93 -34.04
CA PHE A 298 -9.45 18.29 -32.84
C PHE A 298 -10.41 18.36 -31.67
N THR A 299 -10.33 17.42 -30.77
CA THR A 299 -11.22 17.29 -29.63
C THR A 299 -10.51 17.69 -28.33
N ILE A 300 -11.20 18.44 -27.49
CA ILE A 300 -10.77 18.72 -26.11
C ILE A 300 -11.68 18.00 -25.11
N PHE A 301 -11.19 17.76 -23.92
CA PHE A 301 -11.99 17.30 -22.78
C PHE A 301 -12.03 18.37 -21.69
N THR A 302 -13.23 18.67 -21.19
CA THR A 302 -13.40 19.61 -20.08
C THR A 302 -14.44 19.15 -19.07
N THR A 303 -14.15 19.32 -17.79
CA THR A 303 -15.11 19.16 -16.69
C THR A 303 -15.93 20.42 -16.44
N ARG A 304 -15.53 21.53 -17.06
CA ARG A 304 -16.15 22.84 -16.97
C ARG A 304 -16.73 23.26 -18.33
N ALA A 305 -17.61 22.42 -18.86
CA ALA A 305 -18.29 22.70 -20.15
C ALA A 305 -19.04 24.01 -20.12
N ASP A 306 -19.52 24.46 -18.96
CA ASP A 306 -20.19 25.75 -18.74
C ASP A 306 -19.35 26.97 -19.15
N THR A 307 -18.02 26.84 -19.17
CA THR A 307 -17.10 27.94 -19.42
C THR A 307 -16.75 28.14 -20.91
N ILE A 308 -17.36 27.39 -21.81
CA ILE A 308 -17.04 27.41 -23.24
C ILE A 308 -17.22 28.80 -23.87
N PHE A 309 -18.11 29.65 -23.36
CA PHE A 309 -18.28 31.02 -23.81
C PHE A 309 -17.14 31.98 -23.38
N GLY A 310 -16.32 31.60 -22.45
CA GLY A 310 -15.17 32.38 -21.97
C GLY A 310 -13.82 31.86 -22.49
N VAL A 311 -13.83 30.95 -23.43
CA VAL A 311 -12.60 30.45 -24.07
C VAL A 311 -12.01 31.58 -24.94
N THR A 312 -10.75 31.87 -24.71
CA THR A 312 -10.07 32.96 -25.43
C THR A 312 -8.83 32.48 -26.21
N PHE A 313 -8.37 31.28 -25.96
CA PHE A 313 -7.33 30.60 -26.71
C PHE A 313 -7.36 29.07 -26.47
N MET A 314 -6.64 28.34 -27.31
CA MET A 314 -6.46 26.88 -27.19
C MET A 314 -4.99 26.58 -26.90
N VAL A 315 -4.71 25.49 -26.19
CA VAL A 315 -3.34 25.09 -25.91
C VAL A 315 -3.15 23.60 -26.19
N LEU A 316 -2.05 23.29 -26.88
CA LEU A 316 -1.61 21.93 -27.16
C LEU A 316 -0.45 21.53 -26.23
N ALA A 317 -0.41 20.28 -25.82
CA ALA A 317 0.75 19.69 -25.19
C ALA A 317 1.93 19.62 -26.19
N PRO A 318 3.17 19.91 -25.77
CA PRO A 318 4.34 19.86 -26.66
C PRO A 318 4.57 18.49 -27.31
N GLU A 319 4.11 17.42 -26.70
CA GLU A 319 4.24 16.05 -27.20
C GLU A 319 3.11 15.63 -28.14
N SER A 320 2.09 16.46 -28.31
CA SER A 320 0.93 16.14 -29.14
C SER A 320 1.29 16.13 -30.62
N GLU A 321 0.83 15.12 -31.36
CA GLU A 321 0.97 15.04 -32.82
C GLU A 321 0.26 16.19 -33.56
N LEU A 322 -0.70 16.83 -32.92
CA LEU A 322 -1.38 18.02 -33.44
C LEU A 322 -0.41 19.20 -33.65
N VAL A 323 0.66 19.28 -32.87
CA VAL A 323 1.65 20.37 -32.98
C VAL A 323 2.25 20.42 -34.38
N ASP A 324 2.68 19.28 -34.93
CA ASP A 324 3.24 19.22 -36.28
C ASP A 324 2.21 19.52 -37.36
N ARG A 325 0.95 19.05 -37.15
CA ARG A 325 -0.14 19.23 -38.14
C ARG A 325 -0.69 20.63 -38.17
N LEU A 326 -0.71 21.32 -37.03
CA LEU A 326 -1.36 22.65 -36.91
C LEU A 326 -0.36 23.81 -36.90
N THR A 327 0.93 23.56 -36.94
CA THR A 327 1.92 24.62 -36.97
C THR A 327 2.17 25.11 -38.41
N THR A 328 2.05 26.45 -38.63
CA THR A 328 2.32 27.04 -39.92
C THR A 328 3.81 27.01 -40.27
N PRO A 329 4.18 27.02 -41.56
CA PRO A 329 5.61 27.01 -41.94
C PRO A 329 6.41 28.16 -41.32
N GLU A 330 5.81 29.34 -41.15
CA GLU A 330 6.44 30.54 -40.59
C GLU A 330 6.79 30.38 -39.10
N GLN A 331 5.97 29.62 -38.33
CA GLN A 331 6.12 29.39 -36.90
C GLN A 331 6.91 28.09 -36.59
N ARG A 332 7.18 27.26 -37.61
CA ARG A 332 7.70 25.91 -37.41
C ARG A 332 9.04 25.87 -36.66
N ALA A 333 9.94 26.79 -37.01
CA ALA A 333 11.27 26.83 -36.37
C ALA A 333 11.19 27.14 -34.85
N GLU A 334 10.38 28.10 -34.50
CA GLU A 334 10.17 28.52 -33.11
C GLU A 334 9.44 27.44 -32.28
N VAL A 335 8.41 26.84 -32.86
CA VAL A 335 7.65 25.75 -32.23
C VAL A 335 8.52 24.52 -31.99
N LEU A 336 9.31 24.09 -32.98
CA LEU A 336 10.21 22.94 -32.80
C LEU A 336 11.27 23.19 -31.74
N ALA A 337 11.86 24.39 -31.71
CA ALA A 337 12.83 24.77 -30.67
C ALA A 337 12.21 24.69 -29.25
N TYR A 338 10.98 25.17 -29.10
CA TYR A 338 10.24 25.11 -27.83
C TYR A 338 9.93 23.65 -27.41
N VAL A 339 9.46 22.82 -28.33
CA VAL A 339 9.14 21.41 -28.09
C VAL A 339 10.39 20.64 -27.64
N GLU A 340 11.52 20.83 -28.33
CA GLU A 340 12.79 20.17 -27.99
C GLU A 340 13.33 20.60 -26.63
N ALA A 341 13.17 21.87 -26.25
CA ALA A 341 13.54 22.37 -24.93
C ALA A 341 12.65 21.76 -23.83
N THR A 342 11.36 21.63 -24.10
CA THR A 342 10.39 21.09 -23.14
C THR A 342 10.56 19.57 -22.92
N LYS A 343 10.86 18.81 -23.97
CA LYS A 343 11.10 17.36 -23.87
C LYS A 343 12.25 16.96 -22.94
N LYS A 344 13.16 17.90 -22.65
CA LYS A 344 14.28 17.69 -21.70
C LYS A 344 13.87 17.81 -20.25
N ARG A 345 12.63 18.23 -19.98
CA ARG A 345 12.08 18.45 -18.64
C ARG A 345 11.07 17.37 -18.28
N THR A 346 11.13 16.88 -17.05
CA THR A 346 10.15 15.93 -16.53
C THR A 346 8.78 16.58 -16.32
N GLU A 347 7.70 15.81 -16.37
CA GLU A 347 6.34 16.31 -16.06
C GLU A 347 6.29 17.00 -14.69
N ARG A 348 7.02 16.49 -13.71
CA ARG A 348 7.06 17.09 -12.38
C ARG A 348 7.75 18.45 -12.36
N GLU A 349 8.89 18.59 -13.04
CA GLU A 349 9.56 19.88 -13.17
C GLU A 349 8.66 20.90 -13.86
N ARG A 350 7.89 20.46 -14.85
CA ARG A 350 6.90 21.29 -15.54
C ARG A 350 5.74 21.70 -14.63
N ILE A 351 5.24 20.79 -13.79
CA ILE A 351 4.16 21.09 -12.81
C ILE A 351 4.66 22.00 -11.68
N ALA A 352 5.88 21.77 -11.22
CA ALA A 352 6.48 22.53 -10.12
C ALA A 352 6.94 23.94 -10.53
N ASP A 353 7.33 24.11 -11.79
CA ASP A 353 7.79 25.39 -12.33
C ASP A 353 6.61 26.32 -12.61
N ARG A 354 6.57 27.44 -11.90
CA ARG A 354 5.54 28.48 -12.09
C ARG A 354 5.87 29.47 -13.22
N LYS A 355 6.96 29.24 -13.95
CA LYS A 355 7.37 30.09 -15.05
C LYS A 355 6.44 29.86 -16.24
N VAL A 356 5.77 30.92 -16.69
CA VAL A 356 4.91 30.88 -17.86
C VAL A 356 5.77 30.85 -19.14
N SER A 357 5.52 29.86 -20.00
CA SER A 357 6.16 29.76 -21.32
C SER A 357 5.19 29.19 -22.35
N GLY A 358 5.39 29.49 -23.60
CA GLY A 358 4.58 29.00 -24.70
C GLY A 358 4.96 29.63 -26.03
N VAL A 359 4.45 29.05 -27.13
CA VAL A 359 4.69 29.52 -28.49
C VAL A 359 3.42 29.42 -29.32
N PHE A 360 3.17 30.43 -30.16
CA PHE A 360 2.00 30.45 -31.04
C PHE A 360 2.25 29.55 -32.26
N THR A 361 1.24 28.74 -32.63
CA THR A 361 1.34 27.85 -33.83
C THR A 361 1.15 28.55 -35.16
N GLY A 362 0.55 29.77 -35.16
CA GLY A 362 0.16 30.47 -36.36
C GLY A 362 -1.30 30.17 -36.85
N THR A 363 -1.98 29.22 -36.20
CA THR A 363 -3.33 28.78 -36.57
C THR A 363 -4.36 29.14 -35.50
N TYR A 364 -5.61 29.04 -35.87
CA TYR A 364 -6.77 29.35 -35.02
C TYR A 364 -7.77 28.20 -35.03
N ALA A 365 -8.41 27.96 -33.91
CA ALA A 365 -9.57 27.09 -33.78
C ALA A 365 -10.87 27.94 -33.81
N ILE A 366 -11.97 27.33 -34.20
CA ILE A 366 -13.29 27.98 -34.20
C ILE A 366 -14.08 27.47 -32.99
N ASN A 367 -14.55 28.39 -32.13
CA ASN A 367 -15.44 28.02 -31.04
C ASN A 367 -16.78 27.54 -31.62
N PRO A 368 -17.21 26.30 -31.35
CA PRO A 368 -18.42 25.74 -31.97
C PRO A 368 -19.72 26.43 -31.56
N LEU A 369 -19.71 27.20 -30.46
CA LEU A 369 -20.91 27.93 -29.97
C LEU A 369 -20.93 29.41 -30.33
N THR A 370 -19.78 30.05 -30.42
CA THR A 370 -19.70 31.51 -30.71
C THR A 370 -19.23 31.81 -32.11
N GLY A 371 -18.55 30.88 -32.78
CA GLY A 371 -17.93 31.12 -34.09
C GLY A 371 -16.64 31.94 -34.05
N ASP A 372 -16.18 32.30 -32.86
CA ASP A 372 -14.94 33.07 -32.66
C ASP A 372 -13.70 32.27 -33.05
N ALA A 373 -12.72 32.94 -33.66
CA ALA A 373 -11.42 32.42 -33.98
C ALA A 373 -10.48 32.51 -32.74
N LEU A 374 -10.03 31.40 -32.25
CA LEU A 374 -9.21 31.24 -31.03
C LEU A 374 -7.77 30.86 -31.40
N PRO A 375 -6.72 31.64 -31.02
CA PRO A 375 -5.37 31.29 -31.34
C PRO A 375 -4.95 29.99 -30.65
N ILE A 376 -4.24 29.15 -31.40
CA ILE A 376 -3.74 27.88 -30.90
C ILE A 376 -2.26 28.03 -30.47
N TRP A 377 -1.98 27.74 -29.20
CA TRP A 377 -0.65 27.81 -28.59
C TRP A 377 -0.12 26.43 -28.24
N VAL A 378 1.20 26.31 -28.07
CA VAL A 378 1.85 25.16 -27.47
C VAL A 378 2.46 25.62 -26.14
N SER A 379 2.19 24.89 -25.07
CA SER A 379 2.74 25.24 -23.76
C SER A 379 2.97 24.00 -22.88
N ASP A 380 4.00 24.09 -22.06
CA ASP A 380 4.47 23.03 -21.17
C ASP A 380 3.56 22.75 -19.94
N TYR A 381 2.60 23.63 -19.65
CA TYR A 381 1.63 23.38 -18.57
C TYR A 381 0.49 22.40 -18.98
N VAL A 382 0.40 22.07 -20.26
CA VAL A 382 -0.53 21.04 -20.77
C VAL A 382 0.22 19.73 -20.96
N LEU A 383 -0.33 18.66 -20.42
CA LEU A 383 0.28 17.33 -20.46
C LEU A 383 -0.43 16.43 -21.49
N ALA A 384 0.33 15.75 -22.34
CA ALA A 384 -0.23 14.87 -23.36
C ALA A 384 -0.93 13.63 -22.78
N GLY A 385 -0.53 13.18 -21.60
CA GLY A 385 -1.12 12.02 -20.93
C GLY A 385 -2.44 12.29 -20.21
N TYR A 386 -2.97 13.52 -20.24
CA TYR A 386 -4.25 13.87 -19.63
C TYR A 386 -5.23 14.41 -20.69
N GLY A 387 -6.37 13.73 -20.81
CA GLY A 387 -7.37 14.08 -21.82
C GLY A 387 -6.92 13.79 -23.26
N THR A 388 -7.10 14.76 -24.14
CA THR A 388 -6.77 14.66 -25.57
C THR A 388 -5.42 15.29 -25.94
N GLY A 389 -4.67 15.80 -24.97
CA GLY A 389 -3.45 16.57 -25.21
C GLY A 389 -3.69 17.98 -25.74
N ALA A 390 -4.96 18.41 -25.77
CA ALA A 390 -5.40 19.76 -26.14
C ALA A 390 -6.41 20.28 -25.11
N ILE A 391 -6.34 21.55 -24.75
CA ILE A 391 -7.30 22.19 -23.85
C ILE A 391 -7.90 23.45 -24.46
N MET A 392 -9.11 23.76 -24.10
CA MET A 392 -9.65 25.09 -24.19
C MET A 392 -9.27 25.91 -22.97
N ALA A 393 -8.72 27.10 -23.15
CA ALA A 393 -8.26 27.93 -22.04
C ALA A 393 -9.30 28.98 -21.67
N VAL A 394 -9.61 29.05 -20.38
CA VAL A 394 -10.58 29.98 -19.79
C VAL A 394 -9.88 30.78 -18.68
N PRO A 395 -9.18 31.85 -19.04
CA PRO A 395 -8.32 32.56 -18.08
C PRO A 395 -9.06 33.21 -16.92
N ALA A 396 -10.35 33.55 -17.09
CA ALA A 396 -11.13 34.07 -15.98
C ALA A 396 -11.35 33.05 -14.82
N HIS A 397 -11.30 31.74 -15.09
CA HIS A 397 -11.70 30.69 -14.16
C HIS A 397 -10.71 29.52 -14.02
N ASP A 398 -9.47 29.70 -14.48
CA ASP A 398 -8.32 28.80 -14.23
C ASP A 398 -7.06 29.63 -14.05
N SER A 399 -6.37 29.44 -12.95
CA SER A 399 -5.19 30.23 -12.57
C SER A 399 -4.00 30.07 -13.52
N ARG A 400 -3.83 28.92 -14.15
CA ARG A 400 -2.77 28.65 -15.13
C ARG A 400 -3.07 29.38 -16.43
N ASP A 401 -4.30 29.28 -16.91
CA ASP A 401 -4.78 29.99 -18.10
C ASP A 401 -4.72 31.50 -17.87
N TYR A 402 -5.03 31.96 -16.65
CA TYR A 402 -4.93 33.37 -16.27
C TYR A 402 -3.50 33.89 -16.37
N ALA A 403 -2.55 33.16 -15.77
CA ALA A 403 -1.13 33.52 -15.82
C ALA A 403 -0.62 33.58 -17.27
N PHE A 404 -1.01 32.61 -18.09
CA PHE A 404 -0.68 32.56 -19.51
C PHE A 404 -1.28 33.73 -20.29
N ALA A 405 -2.56 34.00 -20.11
CA ALA A 405 -3.26 35.11 -20.79
C ALA A 405 -2.66 36.47 -20.40
N ARG A 406 -2.30 36.68 -19.13
CA ARG A 406 -1.63 37.91 -18.68
C ARG A 406 -0.23 38.07 -19.31
N HIS A 407 0.53 36.98 -19.38
CA HIS A 407 1.87 37.00 -19.95
C HIS A 407 1.88 37.33 -21.45
N PHE A 408 0.95 36.76 -22.21
CA PHE A 408 0.84 36.93 -23.66
C PHE A 408 -0.20 37.98 -24.09
N SER A 409 -0.75 38.72 -23.16
CA SER A 409 -1.77 39.79 -23.40
C SER A 409 -3.00 39.29 -24.14
N LEU A 410 -3.48 38.07 -23.76
CA LEU A 410 -4.71 37.50 -24.32
C LEU A 410 -5.96 37.95 -23.54
N PRO A 411 -7.16 37.96 -24.17
CA PRO A 411 -8.40 38.37 -23.53
C PRO A 411 -8.77 37.50 -22.31
N ILE A 412 -9.41 38.10 -21.32
CA ILE A 412 -9.96 37.45 -20.13
C ILE A 412 -11.43 37.88 -19.99
N VAL A 413 -12.33 36.90 -20.07
CA VAL A 413 -13.78 37.12 -20.04
C VAL A 413 -14.39 36.46 -18.80
N PRO A 414 -14.86 37.25 -17.80
CA PRO A 414 -15.48 36.67 -16.60
C PRO A 414 -16.87 36.08 -16.96
N LEU A 415 -17.14 34.92 -16.39
CA LEU A 415 -18.38 34.14 -16.64
C LEU A 415 -19.24 33.94 -15.38
N ILE A 416 -18.81 34.46 -14.22
CA ILE A 416 -19.53 34.34 -12.95
C ILE A 416 -19.82 35.77 -12.43
N GLU A 417 -21.06 35.98 -11.99
CA GLU A 417 -21.52 37.25 -11.44
C GLU A 417 -20.69 37.66 -10.23
N GLY A 418 -20.20 38.88 -10.25
CA GLY A 418 -19.36 39.44 -9.15
C GLY A 418 -17.92 38.93 -9.08
N ALA A 419 -17.48 38.13 -10.05
CA ALA A 419 -16.06 37.68 -10.10
C ALA A 419 -15.16 38.84 -10.53
N ASP A 420 -14.22 39.22 -9.66
CA ASP A 420 -13.19 40.19 -9.98
C ASP A 420 -11.94 39.44 -10.50
N VAL A 421 -11.68 39.60 -11.80
CA VAL A 421 -10.56 38.97 -12.50
C VAL A 421 -9.46 39.97 -12.87
N SER A 422 -9.43 41.13 -12.23
CA SER A 422 -8.43 42.17 -12.51
C SER A 422 -7.01 41.78 -12.09
N GLU A 423 -6.85 41.08 -10.97
CA GLU A 423 -5.55 40.70 -10.39
C GLU A 423 -5.30 39.19 -10.36
N GLN A 424 -6.36 38.39 -10.36
CA GLN A 424 -6.28 36.93 -10.31
C GLN A 424 -7.53 36.28 -10.94
N SER A 425 -7.44 34.98 -11.25
CA SER A 425 -8.60 34.20 -11.70
C SER A 425 -9.58 33.93 -10.56
N PHE A 426 -10.84 33.66 -10.92
CA PHE A 426 -11.88 33.21 -10.02
C PHE A 426 -12.12 31.70 -10.23
N ASP A 427 -11.39 30.86 -9.51
CA ASP A 427 -11.36 29.41 -9.73
C ASP A 427 -12.49 28.66 -9.01
N ALA A 428 -13.32 29.32 -8.22
CA ALA A 428 -14.46 28.71 -7.55
C ALA A 428 -15.46 28.12 -8.54
N LYS A 429 -15.94 26.92 -8.25
CA LYS A 429 -16.90 26.17 -9.09
C LYS A 429 -18.35 26.42 -8.67
N GLU A 430 -18.66 27.61 -8.25
CA GLU A 430 -19.97 28.03 -7.74
C GLU A 430 -20.27 29.47 -8.15
N GLY A 431 -21.52 29.83 -8.12
CA GLY A 431 -22.03 31.16 -8.49
C GLY A 431 -23.03 31.12 -9.63
N ILE A 432 -23.47 32.31 -10.07
CA ILE A 432 -24.41 32.51 -11.16
C ILE A 432 -23.66 32.84 -12.45
N VAL A 433 -23.96 32.11 -13.50
CA VAL A 433 -23.31 32.27 -14.81
C VAL A 433 -23.82 33.55 -15.53
N ILE A 434 -22.86 34.31 -16.09
CA ILE A 434 -23.07 35.48 -16.91
C ILE A 434 -22.26 35.39 -18.21
N ASN A 435 -22.47 36.29 -19.15
CA ASN A 435 -21.73 36.35 -20.43
C ASN A 435 -21.71 35.04 -21.23
N SER A 436 -22.72 34.22 -21.07
CA SER A 436 -22.81 32.90 -21.70
C SER A 436 -24.11 32.69 -22.45
N PRO A 437 -24.32 33.31 -23.63
CA PRO A 437 -23.39 34.21 -24.35
C PRO A 437 -23.41 35.65 -23.83
N VAL A 438 -22.46 36.47 -24.32
CA VAL A 438 -22.47 37.92 -24.10
C VAL A 438 -23.72 38.54 -24.76
N ALA A 439 -24.33 39.50 -24.11
CA ALA A 439 -25.51 40.18 -24.62
C ALA A 439 -25.27 40.77 -26.03
N ASN A 440 -26.24 40.56 -26.93
CA ASN A 440 -26.19 40.98 -28.33
C ASN A 440 -25.16 40.28 -29.23
N SER A 441 -24.67 39.13 -28.86
CA SER A 441 -23.82 38.31 -29.73
C SER A 441 -24.68 37.51 -30.72
N ALA A 442 -24.13 37.15 -31.89
CA ALA A 442 -24.80 36.31 -32.89
C ALA A 442 -25.06 34.85 -32.40
N ALA A 443 -24.48 34.48 -31.26
CA ALA A 443 -24.61 33.14 -30.61
C ALA A 443 -25.95 32.95 -29.87
N ASN A 444 -26.86 33.92 -29.86
CA ASN A 444 -28.10 33.89 -29.04
C ASN A 444 -29.20 32.92 -29.54
N GLU A 445 -29.05 32.28 -30.69
CA GLU A 445 -30.04 31.33 -31.22
C GLU A 445 -29.87 29.89 -30.69
N GLY A 446 -28.89 29.65 -29.84
CA GLY A 446 -28.52 28.33 -29.32
C GLY A 446 -28.58 28.20 -27.81
N LEU A 447 -27.44 27.79 -27.22
CA LEU A 447 -27.30 27.57 -25.79
C LEU A 447 -27.20 28.88 -25.00
N VAL A 448 -28.08 29.07 -24.02
CA VAL A 448 -28.04 30.20 -23.07
C VAL A 448 -27.89 29.68 -21.66
N LEU A 449 -26.84 30.13 -20.99
CA LEU A 449 -26.48 29.70 -19.60
C LEU A 449 -26.65 30.82 -18.58
N ASN A 450 -26.84 32.05 -19.02
CA ASN A 450 -27.02 33.25 -18.19
C ASN A 450 -28.10 33.04 -17.13
N GLY A 451 -27.81 33.34 -15.87
CA GLY A 451 -28.73 33.21 -14.76
C GLY A 451 -28.83 31.81 -14.13
N LEU A 452 -28.16 30.82 -14.69
CA LEU A 452 -28.05 29.47 -14.11
C LEU A 452 -26.92 29.40 -13.08
N THR A 453 -27.04 28.48 -12.13
CA THR A 453 -25.88 28.07 -11.28
C THR A 453 -24.84 27.34 -12.14
N VAL A 454 -23.59 27.33 -11.70
CA VAL A 454 -22.50 26.58 -12.40
C VAL A 454 -22.88 25.13 -12.62
N THR A 455 -23.47 24.47 -11.62
CA THR A 455 -23.89 23.06 -11.72
C THR A 455 -24.94 22.83 -12.79
N GLU A 456 -25.97 23.68 -12.83
CA GLU A 456 -27.04 23.65 -13.86
C GLU A 456 -26.47 23.94 -15.25
N ALA A 457 -25.56 24.90 -15.35
CA ALA A 457 -24.91 25.30 -16.60
C ALA A 457 -24.04 24.16 -17.17
N ILE A 458 -23.27 23.45 -16.31
CA ILE A 458 -22.49 22.27 -16.72
C ILE A 458 -23.41 21.19 -17.29
N ALA A 459 -24.50 20.86 -16.59
CA ALA A 459 -25.45 19.83 -17.04
C ALA A 459 -26.09 20.20 -18.37
N LYS A 460 -26.56 21.43 -18.49
CA LYS A 460 -27.21 21.96 -19.73
C LYS A 460 -26.24 21.99 -20.91
N THR A 461 -24.99 22.39 -20.70
CA THR A 461 -23.99 22.42 -21.77
C THR A 461 -23.65 21.03 -22.25
N LYS A 462 -23.42 20.06 -21.33
CA LYS A 462 -23.15 18.64 -21.68
C LYS A 462 -24.27 18.06 -22.54
N GLU A 463 -25.53 18.30 -22.15
CA GLU A 463 -26.70 17.86 -22.90
C GLU A 463 -26.77 18.52 -24.28
N TYR A 464 -26.52 19.83 -24.36
CA TYR A 464 -26.55 20.59 -25.63
C TYR A 464 -25.47 20.08 -26.61
N VAL A 465 -24.23 19.92 -26.15
CA VAL A 465 -23.11 19.43 -26.95
C VAL A 465 -23.40 18.05 -27.52
N SER A 466 -23.96 17.14 -26.71
CA SER A 466 -24.35 15.80 -27.16
C SER A 466 -25.48 15.80 -28.17
N ARG A 467 -26.53 16.57 -27.93
CA ARG A 467 -27.72 16.65 -28.83
C ARG A 467 -27.40 17.28 -30.18
N HIS A 468 -26.46 18.20 -30.24
CA HIS A 468 -26.11 18.91 -31.47
C HIS A 468 -24.91 18.35 -32.22
N ASN A 469 -24.43 17.15 -31.80
CA ASN A 469 -23.26 16.49 -32.37
C ASN A 469 -21.98 17.36 -32.37
N LEU A 470 -21.85 18.23 -31.36
CA LEU A 470 -20.63 19.04 -31.15
C LEU A 470 -19.56 18.30 -30.32
N GLY A 471 -19.92 17.14 -29.82
CA GLY A 471 -19.13 16.31 -29.00
C GLY A 471 -19.97 15.29 -28.23
N ARG A 472 -19.45 14.79 -27.13
CA ARG A 472 -20.15 13.78 -26.31
C ARG A 472 -19.83 13.94 -24.81
N ILE A 473 -20.71 13.41 -23.95
CA ILE A 473 -20.42 13.25 -22.52
C ILE A 473 -19.44 12.10 -22.36
N LYS A 474 -18.38 12.31 -21.60
CA LYS A 474 -17.36 11.29 -21.36
C LYS A 474 -16.94 11.24 -19.91
N VAL A 475 -16.70 10.04 -19.44
CA VAL A 475 -16.03 9.78 -18.17
C VAL A 475 -14.58 9.43 -18.46
N ASN A 476 -13.67 10.16 -17.86
CA ASN A 476 -12.23 9.91 -17.92
C ASN A 476 -11.70 9.47 -16.55
N TYR A 477 -10.63 8.72 -16.60
CA TYR A 477 -9.90 8.28 -15.41
C TYR A 477 -8.44 8.70 -15.52
N ARG A 478 -7.85 9.10 -14.40
CA ARG A 478 -6.42 9.39 -14.33
C ARG A 478 -5.59 8.09 -14.36
N LEU A 479 -6.18 7.00 -13.87
CA LEU A 479 -5.57 5.67 -13.87
C LEU A 479 -5.15 5.30 -15.30
N ARG A 480 -3.89 4.98 -15.47
CA ARG A 480 -3.29 4.54 -16.74
C ARG A 480 -3.10 3.03 -16.75
N ASP A 481 -2.99 2.46 -17.95
CA ASP A 481 -2.62 1.08 -18.12
C ASP A 481 -1.23 0.81 -17.53
N ALA A 482 -1.06 -0.37 -16.95
CA ALA A 482 0.20 -0.75 -16.34
C ALA A 482 1.24 -1.13 -17.39
N THR A 483 2.41 -0.51 -17.34
CA THR A 483 3.58 -0.97 -18.11
C THR A 483 4.07 -2.29 -17.52
N PHE A 484 4.11 -3.33 -18.32
CA PHE A 484 4.28 -4.72 -17.86
C PHE A 484 5.57 -5.38 -18.34
N SER A 485 6.39 -4.73 -19.13
CA SER A 485 7.72 -5.22 -19.56
C SER A 485 8.82 -4.67 -18.68
N ARG A 486 9.79 -5.52 -18.33
CA ARG A 486 11.05 -5.13 -17.66
C ARG A 486 12.24 -5.70 -18.42
N GLN A 487 13.26 -4.88 -18.57
CA GLN A 487 14.52 -5.23 -19.23
C GLN A 487 15.47 -5.88 -18.21
N ARG A 488 15.02 -6.99 -17.64
CA ARG A 488 15.69 -7.73 -16.55
C ARG A 488 15.80 -9.21 -16.89
N TYR A 489 16.75 -9.88 -16.26
CA TYR A 489 16.84 -11.33 -16.25
C TYR A 489 15.99 -11.94 -15.13
N TRP A 490 16.12 -11.41 -13.89
CA TRP A 490 15.47 -11.98 -12.70
C TRP A 490 14.02 -11.50 -12.56
N GLY A 491 13.13 -12.15 -13.26
CA GLY A 491 11.70 -11.91 -13.34
C GLY A 491 10.98 -13.04 -14.07
N GLU A 492 9.68 -13.08 -14.01
CA GLU A 492 8.86 -14.07 -14.72
C GLU A 492 9.02 -13.86 -16.23
N PRO A 493 9.43 -14.90 -17.01
CA PRO A 493 9.48 -14.80 -18.46
C PRO A 493 8.08 -14.74 -19.07
N PHE A 494 7.93 -13.95 -20.13
CA PHE A 494 6.70 -13.94 -20.92
C PHE A 494 6.58 -15.22 -21.76
N PRO A 495 5.42 -15.89 -21.77
CA PRO A 495 5.19 -17.08 -22.58
C PRO A 495 4.86 -16.71 -24.03
N VAL A 496 5.74 -15.93 -24.67
CA VAL A 496 5.53 -15.26 -25.96
C VAL A 496 6.69 -15.53 -26.91
N TYR A 497 6.36 -15.87 -28.15
CA TYR A 497 7.27 -15.89 -29.28
C TYR A 497 6.76 -15.00 -30.42
N TYR A 498 7.63 -14.62 -31.35
CA TYR A 498 7.32 -13.66 -32.39
C TYR A 498 7.43 -14.26 -33.81
N LYS A 499 6.38 -14.06 -34.61
CA LYS A 499 6.42 -14.24 -36.05
C LYS A 499 6.55 -12.86 -36.72
N GLY A 500 7.75 -12.48 -37.10
CA GLY A 500 8.06 -11.11 -37.45
C GLY A 500 7.93 -10.18 -36.22
N ASP A 501 7.07 -9.19 -36.30
CA ASP A 501 6.77 -8.25 -35.20
C ASP A 501 5.52 -8.63 -34.39
N MET A 502 4.81 -9.70 -34.80
CA MET A 502 3.55 -10.12 -34.17
C MET A 502 3.79 -11.15 -33.08
N PRO A 503 3.30 -10.91 -31.82
CA PRO A 503 3.42 -11.84 -30.72
C PRO A 503 2.40 -12.97 -30.81
N TYR A 504 2.83 -14.16 -30.40
CA TYR A 504 2.00 -15.36 -30.24
C TYR A 504 2.28 -16.01 -28.88
N MET A 505 1.24 -16.55 -28.26
CA MET A 505 1.37 -17.27 -27.00
C MET A 505 1.86 -18.70 -27.24
N ILE A 506 2.81 -19.18 -26.40
CA ILE A 506 3.14 -20.60 -26.40
C ILE A 506 1.91 -21.40 -25.89
N PRO A 507 1.72 -22.67 -26.27
CA PRO A 507 0.62 -23.45 -25.80
C PRO A 507 0.57 -23.56 -24.26
N GLN A 508 -0.62 -23.50 -23.69
CA GLN A 508 -0.82 -23.53 -22.22
C GLN A 508 -0.22 -24.80 -21.57
N GLU A 509 -0.31 -25.94 -22.26
CA GLU A 509 0.26 -27.21 -21.83
C GLU A 509 1.78 -27.23 -21.77
N CYS A 510 2.45 -26.26 -22.41
CA CYS A 510 3.91 -26.12 -22.37
C CYS A 510 4.41 -25.22 -21.23
N LEU A 511 3.51 -24.67 -20.41
CA LEU A 511 3.88 -23.88 -19.23
C LEU A 511 4.37 -24.78 -18.09
N PRO A 512 5.32 -24.36 -17.27
CA PRO A 512 5.97 -23.04 -17.29
C PRO A 512 7.06 -22.93 -18.36
N LEU A 513 7.22 -21.73 -18.94
CA LEU A 513 8.41 -21.34 -19.68
C LEU A 513 9.45 -20.87 -18.66
N GLU A 514 10.51 -21.64 -18.45
CA GLU A 514 11.51 -21.37 -17.43
C GLU A 514 12.59 -20.41 -17.90
N LEU A 515 13.18 -19.63 -16.97
CA LEU A 515 14.32 -18.78 -17.27
C LEU A 515 15.52 -19.59 -17.79
N PRO A 516 16.19 -19.13 -18.88
CA PRO A 516 17.38 -19.81 -19.41
C PRO A 516 18.63 -19.44 -18.58
N GLU A 517 19.67 -20.26 -18.74
CA GLU A 517 21.00 -19.88 -18.29
C GLU A 517 21.58 -18.74 -19.15
N VAL A 518 22.25 -17.80 -18.51
CA VAL A 518 22.95 -16.68 -19.18
C VAL A 518 24.36 -16.52 -18.59
N ASP A 519 25.29 -16.13 -19.44
CA ASP A 519 26.69 -15.87 -19.02
C ASP A 519 26.84 -14.46 -18.42
N ASN A 520 25.88 -13.55 -18.66
CA ASN A 520 25.92 -12.16 -18.22
C ASN A 520 24.50 -11.63 -17.97
N TYR A 521 24.30 -10.93 -16.85
CA TYR A 521 23.03 -10.33 -16.44
C TYR A 521 22.86 -8.87 -16.90
N GLN A 522 23.82 -8.32 -17.61
CA GLN A 522 23.73 -6.99 -18.21
C GLN A 522 23.06 -7.04 -19.58
N PRO A 523 22.54 -5.92 -20.09
CA PRO A 523 22.10 -5.82 -21.48
C PRO A 523 23.18 -6.29 -22.46
N THR A 524 22.76 -6.78 -23.62
CA THR A 524 23.67 -7.20 -24.67
C THR A 524 24.45 -6.00 -25.24
N ALA A 525 25.52 -6.25 -26.00
CA ALA A 525 26.29 -5.21 -26.66
C ALA A 525 25.46 -4.37 -27.65
N THR A 526 24.34 -4.89 -28.14
CA THR A 526 23.39 -4.23 -29.03
C THR A 526 22.25 -3.52 -28.29
N GLY A 527 22.26 -3.56 -26.95
CA GLY A 527 21.25 -2.90 -26.08
C GLY A 527 19.97 -3.70 -25.88
N GLU A 528 19.96 -4.99 -26.25
CA GLU A 528 18.85 -5.88 -25.92
C GLU A 528 18.83 -6.21 -24.41
N PRO A 529 17.64 -6.57 -23.85
CA PRO A 529 17.56 -7.03 -22.46
C PRO A 529 18.48 -8.21 -22.15
N PRO A 530 18.81 -8.48 -20.87
CA PRO A 530 19.74 -9.53 -20.48
C PRO A 530 19.43 -10.93 -21.01
N LEU A 531 18.14 -11.28 -21.25
CA LEU A 531 17.75 -12.54 -21.88
C LEU A 531 18.31 -12.70 -23.30
N GLY A 532 18.67 -11.61 -23.97
CA GLY A 532 19.37 -11.65 -25.25
C GLY A 532 20.75 -12.33 -25.21
N ASN A 533 21.36 -12.45 -24.01
CA ASN A 533 22.60 -13.20 -23.81
C ASN A 533 22.40 -14.72 -23.75
N ALA A 534 21.16 -15.21 -23.64
CA ALA A 534 20.88 -16.63 -23.60
C ALA A 534 21.16 -17.30 -24.94
N LYS A 535 21.77 -18.48 -24.90
CA LYS A 535 22.04 -19.29 -26.09
C LYS A 535 20.83 -20.12 -26.51
N VAL A 536 20.13 -20.70 -25.51
CA VAL A 536 18.95 -21.54 -25.70
C VAL A 536 17.72 -20.70 -25.32
N TRP A 537 17.25 -19.90 -26.27
CA TRP A 537 16.10 -19.00 -26.07
C TRP A 537 15.39 -18.71 -27.40
N ALA A 538 14.89 -19.78 -28.02
CA ALA A 538 14.02 -19.75 -29.19
C ALA A 538 12.92 -20.82 -29.04
N TRP A 539 11.81 -20.63 -29.71
CA TRP A 539 10.65 -21.52 -29.63
C TRP A 539 10.51 -22.34 -30.91
N ASP A 540 10.60 -23.67 -30.78
CA ASP A 540 10.22 -24.59 -31.83
C ASP A 540 8.70 -24.87 -31.73
N GLU A 541 7.93 -24.28 -32.63
CA GLU A 541 6.47 -24.35 -32.63
C GLU A 541 5.95 -25.78 -32.83
N LYS A 542 6.64 -26.57 -33.67
CA LYS A 542 6.25 -27.97 -33.94
C LYS A 542 6.62 -28.94 -32.81
N ALA A 543 7.80 -28.74 -32.24
CA ALA A 543 8.30 -29.57 -31.14
C ALA A 543 7.76 -29.11 -29.76
N CYS A 544 7.13 -27.95 -29.69
CA CYS A 544 6.63 -27.35 -28.45
C CYS A 544 7.70 -27.27 -27.35
N LYS A 545 8.88 -26.77 -27.68
CA LYS A 545 10.00 -26.66 -26.74
C LYS A 545 10.94 -25.48 -27.05
N VAL A 546 11.68 -25.09 -26.03
CA VAL A 546 12.77 -24.11 -26.15
C VAL A 546 13.99 -24.78 -26.77
N VAL A 547 14.60 -24.12 -27.77
CA VAL A 547 15.75 -24.59 -28.53
C VAL A 547 16.81 -23.50 -28.65
N ASP A 548 17.98 -23.84 -29.22
CA ASP A 548 19.06 -22.90 -29.47
C ASP A 548 18.61 -21.80 -30.43
N LYS A 549 18.94 -20.55 -30.13
CA LYS A 549 18.55 -19.36 -30.91
C LYS A 549 19.17 -19.35 -32.33
N ASN A 550 20.28 -20.10 -32.56
CA ASN A 550 20.86 -20.24 -33.87
C ASN A 550 19.97 -21.04 -34.85
N LEU A 551 18.93 -21.74 -34.31
CA LEU A 551 17.98 -22.49 -35.13
C LEU A 551 16.80 -21.64 -35.62
N ILE A 552 16.74 -20.34 -35.27
CA ILE A 552 15.65 -19.45 -35.71
C ILE A 552 15.69 -19.36 -37.25
N ASP A 553 14.59 -19.77 -37.87
CA ASP A 553 14.41 -19.77 -39.34
C ASP A 553 13.19 -18.95 -39.79
N GLY A 554 12.38 -18.46 -38.84
CA GLY A 554 11.16 -17.72 -39.13
C GLY A 554 10.01 -18.53 -39.72
N GLN A 555 10.16 -19.87 -39.77
CA GLN A 555 9.15 -20.78 -40.31
C GLN A 555 8.66 -21.82 -39.30
N GLN A 556 9.58 -22.39 -38.53
CA GLN A 556 9.28 -23.36 -37.46
C GLN A 556 9.86 -22.91 -36.12
N VAL A 557 11.01 -22.25 -36.13
CA VAL A 557 11.68 -21.80 -34.92
C VAL A 557 11.69 -20.26 -34.91
N PHE A 558 11.15 -19.71 -33.81
CA PHE A 558 10.90 -18.28 -33.65
C PHE A 558 11.60 -17.72 -32.43
N PRO A 559 11.92 -16.41 -32.41
CA PRO A 559 12.50 -15.77 -31.23
C PRO A 559 11.46 -15.67 -30.09
N LEU A 560 11.92 -15.91 -28.85
CA LEU A 560 11.15 -15.68 -27.63
C LEU A 560 11.30 -14.22 -27.16
N GLU A 561 10.32 -13.74 -26.37
CA GLU A 561 10.36 -12.44 -25.73
C GLU A 561 11.59 -12.31 -24.85
N LEU A 562 12.28 -11.18 -24.92
CA LEU A 562 13.50 -10.89 -24.15
C LEU A 562 13.23 -10.13 -22.84
N ASN A 563 12.07 -9.50 -22.71
CA ASN A 563 11.67 -8.83 -21.47
C ASN A 563 11.14 -9.86 -20.46
N THR A 564 11.14 -9.47 -19.20
CA THR A 564 10.44 -10.20 -18.12
C THR A 564 9.30 -9.37 -17.56
N MET A 565 8.40 -10.00 -16.82
CA MET A 565 7.30 -9.33 -16.13
C MET A 565 7.84 -8.55 -14.92
N PRO A 566 7.13 -7.51 -14.46
CA PRO A 566 7.48 -6.79 -13.23
C PRO A 566 7.23 -7.65 -11.99
N GLY A 567 7.87 -7.32 -10.87
CA GLY A 567 7.69 -8.04 -9.59
C GLY A 567 6.24 -8.12 -9.13
N PHE A 568 5.43 -7.09 -9.41
CA PHE A 568 4.02 -7.10 -9.05
C PHE A 568 3.16 -8.14 -9.80
N ALA A 569 3.67 -8.73 -10.87
CA ALA A 569 2.97 -9.83 -11.57
C ALA A 569 2.78 -11.05 -10.64
N GLY A 570 3.85 -11.46 -9.96
CA GLY A 570 3.83 -12.57 -9.03
C GLY A 570 3.01 -12.30 -7.76
N SER A 571 3.02 -11.06 -7.27
CA SER A 571 2.31 -10.70 -6.04
C SER A 571 0.83 -10.37 -6.24
N SER A 572 0.31 -10.30 -7.47
CA SER A 572 -1.06 -9.85 -7.72
C SER A 572 -2.14 -10.90 -7.47
N ALA A 573 -1.80 -12.19 -7.45
CA ALA A 573 -2.77 -13.28 -7.23
C ALA A 573 -2.30 -14.34 -6.22
N TYR A 574 -1.26 -14.05 -5.44
CA TYR A 574 -0.67 -15.01 -4.51
C TYR A 574 -1.66 -15.48 -3.42
N PHE A 575 -2.60 -14.65 -3.03
CA PHE A 575 -3.65 -14.99 -2.07
C PHE A 575 -4.55 -16.15 -2.56
N LEU A 576 -4.78 -16.29 -3.86
CA LEU A 576 -5.48 -17.44 -4.44
C LEU A 576 -4.60 -18.69 -4.44
N ARG A 577 -3.32 -18.53 -4.77
CA ARG A 577 -2.39 -19.66 -4.80
C ARG A 577 -2.14 -20.29 -3.44
N TYR A 578 -2.14 -19.52 -2.37
CA TYR A 578 -2.05 -20.05 -1.01
C TYR A 578 -3.20 -20.98 -0.62
N MET A 579 -4.37 -20.83 -1.26
CA MET A 579 -5.50 -21.73 -1.00
C MET A 579 -5.24 -23.14 -1.51
N ASP A 580 -4.39 -23.29 -2.55
CA ASP A 580 -4.13 -24.57 -3.21
C ASP A 580 -2.74 -24.60 -3.89
N PRO A 581 -1.66 -24.43 -3.12
CA PRO A 581 -0.32 -24.13 -3.68
C PRO A 581 0.34 -25.30 -4.41
N HIS A 582 -0.13 -26.51 -4.20
CA HIS A 582 0.40 -27.74 -4.82
C HIS A 582 -0.42 -28.25 -6.01
N ASN A 583 -1.46 -27.53 -6.42
CA ASN A 583 -2.27 -27.87 -7.57
C ASN A 583 -1.49 -27.61 -8.87
N ASN A 584 -1.26 -28.64 -9.65
CA ASN A 584 -0.56 -28.55 -10.93
C ASN A 584 -1.49 -28.33 -12.13
N ASP A 585 -2.79 -28.49 -11.96
CA ASP A 585 -3.80 -28.45 -13.01
C ASP A 585 -4.54 -27.11 -13.08
N ALA A 586 -4.58 -26.39 -11.97
CA ALA A 586 -5.23 -25.07 -11.86
C ALA A 586 -4.48 -24.15 -10.88
N LEU A 587 -4.66 -22.85 -11.04
CA LEU A 587 -4.17 -21.83 -10.08
C LEU A 587 -4.71 -22.14 -8.67
N VAL A 588 -5.99 -22.51 -8.61
CA VAL A 588 -6.71 -22.89 -7.40
C VAL A 588 -7.88 -23.78 -7.80
N SER A 589 -8.15 -24.84 -7.04
CA SER A 589 -9.33 -25.68 -7.26
C SER A 589 -10.62 -24.95 -6.91
N LYS A 590 -11.73 -25.37 -7.55
CA LYS A 590 -13.05 -24.80 -7.23
C LYS A 590 -13.45 -25.06 -5.78
N GLU A 591 -13.10 -26.21 -5.25
CA GLU A 591 -13.35 -26.61 -3.87
C GLU A 591 -12.61 -25.68 -2.89
N ALA A 592 -11.32 -25.45 -3.10
CA ALA A 592 -10.51 -24.62 -2.24
C ALA A 592 -10.98 -23.15 -2.27
N VAL A 593 -11.18 -22.58 -3.46
CA VAL A 593 -11.61 -21.16 -3.56
C VAL A 593 -13.04 -20.95 -3.04
N SER A 594 -13.93 -21.94 -3.20
CA SER A 594 -15.29 -21.88 -2.67
C SER A 594 -15.33 -21.94 -1.15
N TYR A 595 -14.38 -22.65 -0.53
CA TYR A 595 -14.26 -22.74 0.92
C TYR A 595 -13.58 -21.48 1.51
N TRP A 596 -12.39 -21.13 1.02
CA TRP A 596 -11.61 -20.01 1.55
C TRP A 596 -12.09 -18.64 1.07
N GLN A 597 -12.73 -18.60 -0.10
CA GLN A 597 -13.28 -17.39 -0.72
C GLN A 597 -12.23 -16.27 -0.89
N ASN A 598 -12.47 -15.12 -0.31
CA ASN A 598 -11.47 -14.03 -0.26
C ASN A 598 -10.79 -13.94 1.11
N VAL A 599 -9.79 -13.09 1.21
CA VAL A 599 -9.08 -12.84 2.45
C VAL A 599 -9.96 -12.06 3.42
N ASP A 600 -10.16 -12.58 4.64
CA ASP A 600 -10.96 -11.92 5.68
C ASP A 600 -10.22 -10.76 6.33
N LEU A 601 -8.92 -10.95 6.60
CA LEU A 601 -8.04 -9.93 7.16
C LEU A 601 -6.73 -9.86 6.40
N TYR A 602 -6.41 -8.70 5.86
CA TYR A 602 -5.16 -8.42 5.17
C TYR A 602 -4.36 -7.36 5.92
N VAL A 603 -3.09 -7.65 6.22
CA VAL A 603 -2.21 -6.75 6.98
C VAL A 603 -0.97 -6.42 6.16
N GLY A 604 -0.67 -5.15 6.00
CA GLY A 604 0.49 -4.69 5.24
C GLY A 604 0.69 -3.18 5.25
N GLY A 605 1.80 -2.71 4.67
CA GLY A 605 2.18 -1.30 4.67
C GLY A 605 1.30 -0.41 3.78
N THR A 606 1.16 0.85 4.17
CA THR A 606 0.41 1.87 3.42
C THR A 606 1.05 2.24 2.09
N GLU A 607 2.35 2.01 1.92
CA GLU A 607 3.10 2.26 0.70
C GLU A 607 2.58 1.48 -0.52
N HIS A 608 1.81 0.43 -0.26
CA HIS A 608 1.22 -0.42 -1.31
C HIS A 608 -0.18 0.02 -1.77
N ALA A 609 -0.69 1.15 -1.25
CA ALA A 609 -2.07 1.61 -1.50
C ALA A 609 -2.38 1.85 -2.97
N THR A 610 -1.44 2.40 -3.74
CA THR A 610 -1.60 2.76 -5.16
C THR A 610 -0.91 1.81 -6.14
N GLY A 611 -0.05 0.91 -5.64
CA GLY A 611 0.63 -0.11 -6.43
C GLY A 611 -0.02 -1.48 -6.26
N HIS A 612 0.54 -2.29 -5.36
CA HIS A 612 0.12 -3.68 -5.13
C HIS A 612 -1.39 -3.86 -4.95
N LEU A 613 -2.05 -3.02 -4.15
CA LEU A 613 -3.49 -3.16 -3.89
C LEU A 613 -4.35 -2.91 -5.14
N ILE A 614 -4.00 -1.94 -5.97
CA ILE A 614 -4.68 -1.71 -7.25
C ILE A 614 -4.48 -2.90 -8.20
N TYR A 615 -3.25 -3.39 -8.34
CA TYR A 615 -2.95 -4.53 -9.23
C TYR A 615 -3.60 -5.81 -8.75
N SER A 616 -3.60 -6.10 -7.45
CA SER A 616 -4.27 -7.28 -6.87
C SER A 616 -5.78 -7.23 -7.08
N ARG A 617 -6.39 -6.07 -6.91
CA ARG A 617 -7.83 -5.88 -7.14
C ARG A 617 -8.19 -6.02 -8.61
N PHE A 618 -7.40 -5.44 -9.52
CA PHE A 618 -7.55 -5.63 -10.96
C PHE A 618 -7.43 -7.10 -11.36
N TRP A 619 -6.38 -7.77 -10.90
CA TRP A 619 -6.13 -9.18 -11.21
C TRP A 619 -7.25 -10.08 -10.72
N ASN A 620 -7.71 -9.85 -9.51
CA ASN A 620 -8.84 -10.59 -8.93
C ASN A 620 -10.14 -10.37 -9.70
N LYS A 621 -10.44 -9.13 -10.11
CA LYS A 621 -11.64 -8.84 -10.93
C LYS A 621 -11.59 -9.54 -12.28
N PHE A 622 -10.42 -9.58 -12.91
CA PHE A 622 -10.22 -10.35 -14.14
C PHE A 622 -10.45 -11.85 -13.91
N LEU A 623 -9.85 -12.42 -12.87
CA LEU A 623 -10.03 -13.83 -12.52
C LEU A 623 -11.48 -14.16 -12.11
N PHE A 624 -12.17 -13.21 -11.51
CA PHE A 624 -13.61 -13.30 -11.24
C PHE A 624 -14.41 -13.35 -12.54
N ASP A 625 -14.10 -12.50 -13.51
CA ASP A 625 -14.80 -12.45 -14.81
C ASP A 625 -14.68 -13.78 -15.57
N ILE A 626 -13.52 -14.44 -15.49
CA ILE A 626 -13.28 -15.75 -16.13
C ILE A 626 -13.66 -16.96 -15.26
N GLY A 627 -14.30 -16.74 -14.11
CA GLY A 627 -14.88 -17.79 -13.25
C GLY A 627 -13.88 -18.52 -12.35
N VAL A 628 -12.70 -17.95 -12.08
CA VAL A 628 -11.68 -18.53 -11.17
C VAL A 628 -11.85 -18.04 -9.75
N ALA A 629 -11.89 -16.72 -9.53
CA ALA A 629 -12.22 -16.14 -8.24
C ALA A 629 -13.74 -16.13 -8.03
N VAL A 630 -14.19 -16.37 -6.79
CA VAL A 630 -15.63 -16.39 -6.43
C VAL A 630 -16.12 -15.07 -5.87
N ASN A 631 -15.23 -14.17 -5.50
CA ASN A 631 -15.53 -12.83 -5.01
C ASN A 631 -14.88 -11.78 -5.92
N ASP A 632 -15.58 -10.65 -6.10
CA ASP A 632 -15.13 -9.53 -6.92
C ASP A 632 -13.99 -8.73 -6.27
N GLU A 633 -13.91 -8.73 -4.94
CA GLU A 633 -12.83 -8.10 -4.17
C GLU A 633 -11.98 -9.16 -3.45
N PRO A 634 -10.64 -9.03 -3.47
CA PRO A 634 -9.75 -10.03 -2.88
C PRO A 634 -9.62 -9.93 -1.36
N PHE A 635 -9.77 -8.73 -0.79
CA PHE A 635 -9.49 -8.45 0.62
C PHE A 635 -10.68 -7.74 1.26
N GLN A 636 -11.27 -8.33 2.32
CA GLN A 636 -12.41 -7.73 3.01
C GLN A 636 -11.98 -6.61 3.94
N LYS A 637 -11.26 -6.95 5.01
CA LYS A 637 -10.70 -6.00 5.96
C LYS A 637 -9.22 -5.81 5.71
N LEU A 638 -8.79 -4.57 5.64
CA LEU A 638 -7.38 -4.22 5.50
C LEU A 638 -6.94 -3.36 6.68
N VAL A 639 -5.82 -3.75 7.28
CA VAL A 639 -5.17 -3.01 8.36
C VAL A 639 -3.76 -2.64 7.91
N ASN A 640 -3.48 -1.35 7.87
CA ASN A 640 -2.15 -0.84 7.62
C ASN A 640 -1.43 -0.61 8.95
N GLN A 641 -0.34 -1.35 9.18
CA GLN A 641 0.52 -1.07 10.33
C GLN A 641 1.35 0.20 10.07
N GLY A 642 1.60 0.94 11.14
CA GLY A 642 2.58 2.03 11.15
C GLY A 642 4.01 1.50 11.05
N MET A 643 4.98 2.40 10.93
CA MET A 643 6.38 2.03 10.88
C MET A 643 7.02 2.06 12.27
N ILE A 644 7.87 1.08 12.57
CA ILE A 644 8.84 1.22 13.65
C ILE A 644 9.98 2.10 13.12
N GLN A 645 10.20 3.23 13.77
CA GLN A 645 11.23 4.19 13.41
C GLN A 645 12.51 3.91 14.20
N GLY A 646 13.66 4.17 13.57
CA GLY A 646 14.96 4.07 14.19
C GLY A 646 15.49 5.43 14.63
N ARG A 647 16.34 5.41 15.65
CA ARG A 647 17.15 6.57 15.98
C ARG A 647 18.37 6.58 15.08
N SER A 648 18.46 7.56 14.18
CA SER A 648 19.67 7.83 13.40
C SER A 648 20.62 8.73 14.18
N ASN A 649 21.91 8.45 14.06
CA ASN A 649 22.95 9.30 14.61
C ASN A 649 23.75 9.96 13.49
N PHE A 650 24.23 11.17 13.74
CA PHE A 650 24.95 11.98 12.75
C PHE A 650 26.32 12.39 13.26
N VAL A 651 27.32 12.29 12.38
CA VAL A 651 28.59 12.96 12.50
C VAL A 651 28.64 14.11 11.49
N TYR A 652 29.37 15.16 11.81
CA TYR A 652 29.41 16.39 11.03
C TYR A 652 30.77 16.56 10.34
N ARG A 653 30.81 16.28 9.03
CA ARG A 653 32.01 16.43 8.22
C ARG A 653 32.18 17.90 7.79
N VAL A 654 33.35 18.46 8.06
CA VAL A 654 33.69 19.81 7.62
C VAL A 654 33.85 19.83 6.12
N GLN A 655 33.18 20.77 5.45
CA GLN A 655 33.34 21.03 4.03
C GLN A 655 34.71 21.65 3.77
N ARG A 656 35.44 21.16 2.78
CA ARG A 656 36.76 21.62 2.40
C ARG A 656 36.77 22.19 0.98
N THR A 657 37.59 23.18 0.71
CA THR A 657 37.82 23.75 -0.61
C THR A 657 38.70 22.80 -1.46
N GLU A 658 38.70 22.99 -2.78
CA GLU A 658 39.48 22.17 -3.73
C GLU A 658 40.97 21.99 -3.42
N GLY A 659 41.59 22.97 -2.70
CA GLY A 659 42.98 22.90 -2.26
C GLY A 659 43.29 21.93 -1.11
N ASP A 660 42.26 21.45 -0.40
CA ASP A 660 42.38 20.59 0.80
C ASP A 660 42.02 19.10 0.53
N ALA A 661 41.86 18.73 -0.74
CA ALA A 661 41.38 17.37 -1.14
C ALA A 661 42.29 16.21 -0.68
N GLN A 662 43.55 16.45 -0.33
CA GLN A 662 44.52 15.44 0.13
C GLN A 662 44.59 15.31 1.65
N LYS A 663 43.93 16.19 2.44
CA LYS A 663 43.94 16.11 3.91
C LYS A 663 42.93 15.08 4.42
N ALA A 664 43.25 14.44 5.55
CA ALA A 664 42.35 13.52 6.26
C ALA A 664 40.99 14.17 6.55
N PRO A 665 39.86 13.47 6.44
CA PRO A 665 38.55 14.05 6.71
C PRO A 665 38.44 14.53 8.15
N LEU A 666 37.90 15.73 8.36
CA LEU A 666 37.71 16.35 9.67
C LEU A 666 36.22 16.28 10.05
N PHE A 667 35.96 15.76 11.26
CA PHE A 667 34.63 15.73 11.86
C PHE A 667 34.57 16.54 13.13
N VAL A 668 33.48 17.29 13.31
CA VAL A 668 33.30 18.16 14.49
C VAL A 668 32.10 17.70 15.31
N SER A 669 32.25 17.73 16.65
CA SER A 669 31.20 17.36 17.59
C SER A 669 29.99 18.30 17.49
N LEU A 670 28.80 17.81 17.87
CA LEU A 670 27.52 18.50 17.81
C LEU A 670 27.58 19.92 18.41
N GLY A 671 28.17 20.08 19.58
CA GLY A 671 28.21 21.38 20.28
C GLY A 671 29.10 22.44 19.65
N VAL A 672 29.97 22.06 18.71
CA VAL A 672 30.92 23.00 18.03
C VAL A 672 30.64 23.07 16.52
N LYS A 673 29.66 22.35 16.01
CA LYS A 673 29.37 22.28 14.55
C LYS A 673 29.06 23.64 13.90
N ASP A 674 28.43 24.54 14.64
CA ASP A 674 28.00 25.86 14.12
C ASP A 674 29.19 26.83 13.87
N GLN A 675 30.39 26.46 14.30
CA GLN A 675 31.64 27.16 14.00
C GLN A 675 32.27 26.78 12.65
N TYR A 676 31.70 25.80 11.97
CA TYR A 676 32.21 25.19 10.73
C TYR A 676 31.10 25.08 9.70
N GLU A 677 31.47 25.08 8.44
CA GLU A 677 30.55 24.67 7.38
C GLU A 677 30.60 23.14 7.28
N VAL A 678 29.51 22.49 7.64
CA VAL A 678 29.47 21.00 7.79
C VAL A 678 28.39 20.35 6.97
N THR A 679 28.63 19.08 6.62
CA THR A 679 27.64 18.17 6.05
C THR A 679 27.37 17.07 7.08
N PRO A 680 26.10 16.86 7.51
CA PRO A 680 25.74 15.74 8.36
C PRO A 680 25.84 14.42 7.59
N ILE A 681 26.42 13.41 8.23
CA ILE A 681 26.56 12.05 7.67
C ILE A 681 25.99 11.08 8.69
N HIS A 682 25.12 10.17 8.25
CA HIS A 682 24.62 9.07 9.07
C HIS A 682 25.77 8.15 9.49
N VAL A 683 25.74 7.73 10.74
CA VAL A 683 26.72 6.81 11.33
C VAL A 683 26.01 5.61 11.94
N ASP A 684 26.66 4.44 11.87
CA ASP A 684 26.11 3.20 12.41
C ASP A 684 25.78 3.35 13.89
N VAL A 685 24.55 3.03 14.27
CA VAL A 685 24.06 3.13 15.66
C VAL A 685 24.85 2.22 16.61
N ASN A 686 25.46 1.15 16.10
CA ASN A 686 26.23 0.19 16.93
C ASN A 686 27.58 0.72 17.39
N ILE A 687 28.08 1.81 16.81
CA ILE A 687 29.33 2.48 17.20
C ILE A 687 29.09 3.81 17.91
N VAL A 688 27.84 4.05 18.35
CA VAL A 688 27.46 5.22 19.15
C VAL A 688 26.86 4.75 20.47
N HIS A 689 27.44 5.13 21.58
CA HIS A 689 27.01 4.77 22.93
C HIS A 689 26.34 5.96 23.62
N GLY A 690 25.00 5.91 23.73
CA GLY A 690 24.21 7.09 24.05
C GLY A 690 24.30 8.10 22.91
N ASP A 691 24.96 9.22 23.17
CA ASP A 691 25.25 10.25 22.14
C ASP A 691 26.74 10.33 21.79
N VAL A 692 27.59 9.46 22.37
CA VAL A 692 29.03 9.51 22.23
C VAL A 692 29.52 8.51 21.19
N LEU A 693 30.27 8.99 20.20
CA LEU A 693 30.87 8.18 19.15
C LEU A 693 32.07 7.38 19.69
N ASP A 694 32.13 6.09 19.37
CA ASP A 694 33.37 5.32 19.46
C ASP A 694 34.27 5.67 18.25
N ILE A 695 35.29 6.50 18.50
CA ILE A 695 36.17 7.04 17.45
C ILE A 695 36.99 5.93 16.78
N ASP A 696 37.44 4.94 17.53
CA ASP A 696 38.26 3.87 17.00
C ASP A 696 37.41 2.93 16.12
N ALA A 697 36.20 2.62 16.57
CA ALA A 697 35.24 1.88 15.78
C ALA A 697 34.83 2.66 14.50
N PHE A 698 34.66 3.98 14.58
CA PHE A 698 34.36 4.82 13.41
C PHE A 698 35.50 4.80 12.37
N ARG A 699 36.76 4.91 12.81
CA ARG A 699 37.91 4.82 11.91
C ARG A 699 38.02 3.46 11.22
N ALA A 700 37.61 2.39 11.92
CA ALA A 700 37.58 1.02 11.39
C ALA A 700 36.35 0.73 10.52
N TRP A 701 35.28 1.52 10.63
CA TRP A 701 34.01 1.29 9.96
C TRP A 701 34.09 1.42 8.44
N ARG A 702 34.88 2.40 7.96
CA ARG A 702 35.08 2.60 6.52
C ARG A 702 36.52 2.97 6.19
N PRO A 703 37.07 2.47 5.07
CA PRO A 703 38.46 2.75 4.70
C PRO A 703 38.77 4.26 4.56
N GLU A 704 37.80 5.06 4.05
CA GLU A 704 37.94 6.51 3.89
C GLU A 704 38.03 7.28 5.20
N TYR A 705 37.68 6.68 6.32
CA TYR A 705 37.73 7.32 7.66
C TYR A 705 38.88 6.84 8.53
N LYS A 706 39.76 5.99 8.00
CA LYS A 706 40.89 5.43 8.76
C LYS A 706 41.75 6.50 9.45
N ASP A 707 41.99 7.62 8.74
CA ASP A 707 42.83 8.71 9.23
C ASP A 707 42.01 9.94 9.64
N ALA A 708 40.72 9.76 9.93
CA ALA A 708 39.81 10.86 10.28
C ALA A 708 40.28 11.60 11.54
N GLU A 709 40.20 12.92 11.47
CA GLU A 709 40.48 13.85 12.57
C GLU A 709 39.18 14.35 13.20
N PHE A 710 39.21 14.67 14.50
CA PHE A 710 38.01 15.03 15.26
C PHE A 710 38.25 16.30 16.09
N VAL A 711 37.25 17.18 16.09
CA VAL A 711 37.15 18.28 17.07
C VAL A 711 36.14 17.85 18.13
N LEU A 712 36.61 17.65 19.34
CA LEU A 712 35.87 17.10 20.47
C LEU A 712 35.27 18.23 21.35
N GLU A 713 34.27 17.83 22.13
CA GLU A 713 33.73 18.67 23.22
C GLU A 713 33.87 17.86 24.53
N ASN A 714 34.53 18.46 25.52
CA ASN A 714 34.84 17.79 26.80
C ASN A 714 35.48 16.39 26.63
N ASP A 715 36.47 16.28 25.74
CA ASP A 715 37.18 15.06 25.40
C ASP A 715 36.29 13.90 24.79
N LYS A 716 35.11 14.24 24.31
CA LYS A 716 34.18 13.29 23.67
C LYS A 716 33.69 13.86 22.35
N TYR A 717 33.39 12.97 21.42
CA TYR A 717 32.67 13.30 20.22
C TYR A 717 31.19 13.03 20.43
N VAL A 718 30.36 14.07 20.44
CA VAL A 718 28.91 13.99 20.61
C VAL A 718 28.24 14.02 19.23
N CYS A 719 27.46 13.00 18.92
CA CYS A 719 26.67 12.87 17.70
C CYS A 719 25.37 13.66 17.80
N GLY A 720 24.90 14.20 16.67
CA GLY A 720 23.50 14.55 16.53
C GLY A 720 22.62 13.33 16.36
N TRP A 721 21.31 13.49 16.52
CA TRP A 721 20.36 12.39 16.31
C TRP A 721 19.01 12.89 15.81
N ALA A 722 18.28 12.00 15.12
CA ALA A 722 16.89 12.20 14.72
C ALA A 722 16.15 10.86 14.70
N VAL A 723 14.84 10.90 14.83
CA VAL A 723 13.98 9.73 14.63
C VAL A 723 13.58 9.70 13.16
N GLU A 724 13.97 8.61 12.48
CA GLU A 724 13.76 8.44 11.03
C GLU A 724 13.24 7.04 10.72
N LYS A 725 12.84 6.82 9.48
CA LYS A 725 12.52 5.47 8.98
C LYS A 725 13.71 4.54 9.25
N MET A 726 13.43 3.36 9.81
CA MET A 726 14.46 2.35 10.01
C MET A 726 14.86 1.74 8.67
N SER A 727 16.11 1.94 8.27
CA SER A 727 16.65 1.42 7.02
C SER A 727 18.17 1.27 7.08
N LYS A 728 18.72 0.41 6.21
CA LYS A 728 20.18 0.17 6.10
C LYS A 728 20.94 1.45 5.69
N SER A 729 20.36 2.25 4.81
CA SER A 729 20.98 3.50 4.33
C SER A 729 21.09 4.56 5.41
N MET A 730 20.25 4.47 6.43
CA MET A 730 20.27 5.35 7.61
C MET A 730 21.13 4.81 8.76
N TYR A 731 21.66 3.59 8.63
CA TYR A 731 22.49 2.90 9.64
C TYR A 731 21.84 2.85 11.03
N ASN A 732 20.51 2.77 11.09
CA ASN A 732 19.70 2.81 12.31
C ASN A 732 18.91 1.51 12.56
N VAL A 733 19.30 0.42 11.92
CA VAL A 733 18.62 -0.88 11.99
C VAL A 733 18.92 -1.57 13.31
N VAL A 734 17.85 -2.07 13.95
CA VAL A 734 17.95 -2.97 15.12
C VAL A 734 17.64 -4.40 14.67
N ASN A 735 18.54 -5.33 14.96
CA ASN A 735 18.40 -6.73 14.57
C ASN A 735 17.49 -7.48 15.58
N PRO A 736 16.39 -8.10 15.12
CA PRO A 736 15.48 -8.83 15.98
C PRO A 736 16.13 -10.06 16.63
N ASP A 737 17.15 -10.66 16.03
CA ASP A 737 17.86 -11.82 16.61
C ASP A 737 18.50 -11.49 17.96
N LEU A 738 19.14 -10.32 18.07
CA LEU A 738 19.75 -9.88 19.32
C LEU A 738 18.71 -9.66 20.41
N ILE A 739 17.53 -9.17 20.03
CA ILE A 739 16.42 -8.96 20.97
C ILE A 739 15.87 -10.31 21.44
N VAL A 740 15.66 -11.26 20.54
CA VAL A 740 15.17 -12.61 20.86
C VAL A 740 16.19 -13.35 21.73
N GLU A 741 17.48 -13.23 21.43
CA GLU A 741 18.54 -13.88 22.20
C GLU A 741 18.64 -13.35 23.63
N ASN A 742 18.49 -12.04 23.81
CA ASN A 742 18.64 -11.40 25.11
C ASN A 742 17.35 -11.42 25.95
N TYR A 743 16.19 -11.34 25.34
CA TYR A 743 14.90 -11.16 26.05
C TYR A 743 13.87 -12.25 25.73
N GLY A 744 14.00 -12.97 24.63
CA GLY A 744 13.06 -13.96 24.16
C GLY A 744 12.06 -13.42 23.12
N ALA A 745 11.48 -14.34 22.33
CA ALA A 745 10.52 -14.04 21.30
C ALA A 745 9.19 -13.51 21.88
N ASP A 746 8.70 -14.11 22.95
CA ASP A 746 7.46 -13.67 23.61
C ASP A 746 7.58 -12.23 24.14
N THR A 747 8.76 -11.86 24.65
CA THR A 747 9.03 -10.48 25.07
C THR A 747 9.01 -9.51 23.89
N LEU A 748 9.65 -9.87 22.77
CA LEU A 748 9.62 -9.08 21.54
C LEU A 748 8.19 -8.86 21.04
N ARG A 749 7.40 -9.93 20.98
CA ARG A 749 6.00 -9.88 20.53
C ARG A 749 5.15 -8.94 21.40
N LEU A 750 5.26 -9.05 22.71
CA LEU A 750 4.56 -8.17 23.66
C LEU A 750 5.01 -6.72 23.53
N TYR A 751 6.31 -6.50 23.40
CA TYR A 751 6.87 -5.15 23.38
C TYR A 751 6.48 -4.39 22.10
N GLU A 752 6.51 -5.02 20.95
CA GLU A 752 6.06 -4.40 19.71
C GLU A 752 4.58 -3.99 19.76
N MET A 753 3.75 -4.79 20.41
CA MET A 753 2.34 -4.47 20.60
C MET A 753 2.12 -3.40 21.71
N PHE A 754 3.02 -3.32 22.66
CA PHE A 754 2.93 -2.35 23.78
C PHE A 754 3.39 -0.94 23.41
N LEU A 755 4.27 -0.80 22.41
CA LEU A 755 4.82 0.49 21.98
C LEU A 755 3.76 1.54 21.61
N GLY A 756 2.60 1.14 21.16
CA GLY A 756 1.49 2.02 20.77
C GLY A 756 0.49 1.34 19.84
N PRO A 757 -0.51 2.07 19.36
CA PRO A 757 -1.48 1.55 18.39
C PRO A 757 -0.79 1.00 17.13
N VAL A 758 -1.29 -0.12 16.61
CA VAL A 758 -0.68 -0.82 15.47
C VAL A 758 -0.55 0.08 14.23
N GLU A 759 -1.55 0.91 13.97
CA GLU A 759 -1.64 1.77 12.79
C GLU A 759 -0.73 3.02 12.85
N GLN A 760 -0.17 3.33 14.01
CA GLN A 760 0.67 4.52 14.20
C GLN A 760 2.15 4.17 14.11
N SER A 761 2.91 5.05 13.46
CA SER A 761 4.37 4.98 13.49
C SER A 761 4.90 5.37 14.87
N LYS A 762 5.96 4.69 15.32
CA LYS A 762 6.51 4.82 16.67
C LYS A 762 8.01 4.54 16.70
N PRO A 763 8.77 5.27 17.53
CA PRO A 763 10.20 5.03 17.66
C PRO A 763 10.47 3.75 18.45
N TRP A 764 11.51 3.01 18.03
CA TRP A 764 12.05 1.91 18.79
C TRP A 764 12.95 2.42 19.93
N ASP A 765 12.70 1.90 21.13
CA ASP A 765 13.57 2.10 22.30
C ASP A 765 13.86 0.76 22.97
N THR A 766 15.08 0.25 22.80
CA THR A 766 15.49 -1.04 23.37
C THR A 766 15.39 -1.04 24.90
N ASN A 767 15.55 0.10 25.58
CA ASN A 767 15.48 0.16 27.04
C ASN A 767 14.05 -0.09 27.59
N GLY A 768 13.02 0.17 26.78
CA GLY A 768 11.62 -0.05 27.17
C GLY A 768 11.21 -1.53 27.26
N ILE A 769 11.98 -2.43 26.63
CA ILE A 769 11.65 -3.88 26.54
C ILE A 769 11.70 -4.61 27.89
N ASP A 770 12.49 -4.11 28.83
CA ASP A 770 12.62 -4.71 30.17
C ASP A 770 11.28 -4.80 30.93
N GLY A 771 10.38 -3.86 30.69
CA GLY A 771 9.03 -3.88 31.28
C GLY A 771 8.25 -5.13 30.90
N CYS A 772 8.27 -5.50 29.63
CA CYS A 772 7.60 -6.69 29.12
C CYS A 772 8.31 -7.98 29.58
N HIS A 773 9.63 -7.96 29.64
CA HIS A 773 10.40 -9.11 30.12
C HIS A 773 10.12 -9.40 31.61
N ARG A 774 10.09 -8.37 32.46
CA ARG A 774 9.71 -8.48 33.87
C ARG A 774 8.26 -8.94 34.06
N PHE A 775 7.36 -8.48 33.19
CA PHE A 775 5.98 -8.95 33.18
C PHE A 775 5.90 -10.48 32.98
N LEU A 776 6.61 -11.03 32.00
CA LEU A 776 6.60 -12.47 31.75
C LEU A 776 7.20 -13.27 32.93
N LYS A 777 8.26 -12.77 33.56
CA LYS A 777 8.78 -13.36 34.81
C LYS A 777 7.74 -13.34 35.94
N LYS A 778 6.99 -12.27 36.06
CA LYS A 778 5.93 -12.15 37.05
C LYS A 778 4.74 -13.06 36.74
N PHE A 779 4.39 -13.19 35.47
CA PHE A 779 3.39 -14.14 34.99
C PHE A 779 3.79 -15.58 35.32
N TRP A 780 5.04 -15.96 35.05
CA TRP A 780 5.61 -17.25 35.41
C TRP A 780 5.53 -17.51 36.90
N GLY A 781 5.78 -16.48 37.73
CA GLY A 781 5.71 -16.53 39.18
C GLY A 781 4.31 -16.82 39.77
N LEU A 782 3.24 -16.71 38.96
CA LEU A 782 1.88 -17.17 39.38
C LEU A 782 1.78 -18.70 39.34
N PHE A 783 2.66 -19.39 38.63
CA PHE A 783 2.62 -20.85 38.45
C PHE A 783 3.74 -21.58 39.15
N TYR A 784 4.89 -20.96 39.34
CA TYR A 784 6.05 -21.55 39.99
C TYR A 784 6.63 -20.66 41.07
N ASN A 785 6.86 -21.27 42.24
CA ASN A 785 7.64 -20.61 43.28
C ASN A 785 9.11 -20.56 42.81
N MET A 786 9.65 -19.35 42.60
CA MET A 786 11.02 -19.16 42.12
C MET A 786 12.11 -19.61 43.09
N ARG A 787 11.76 -19.85 44.39
CA ARG A 787 12.73 -20.30 45.43
C ARG A 787 12.69 -21.79 45.68
N THR A 788 11.49 -22.40 45.61
CA THR A 788 11.27 -23.81 45.95
C THR A 788 11.03 -24.70 44.76
N ASP A 789 10.88 -24.12 43.56
CA ASP A 789 10.52 -24.76 42.29
C ASP A 789 9.14 -25.48 42.32
N GLU A 790 8.35 -25.25 43.33
CA GLU A 790 7.03 -25.85 43.49
C GLU A 790 6.02 -25.24 42.50
N PHE A 791 5.19 -26.11 41.94
CA PHE A 791 4.05 -25.71 41.10
C PHE A 791 2.88 -25.21 41.99
N ILE A 792 2.44 -23.98 41.81
CA ILE A 792 1.53 -23.28 42.69
C ILE A 792 0.04 -23.62 42.46
N PRO A 793 -0.45 -23.73 41.18
CA PRO A 793 -1.88 -23.90 40.93
C PRO A 793 -2.50 -25.12 41.60
N ASN A 794 -3.66 -24.92 42.23
CA ASN A 794 -4.40 -25.98 42.92
C ASN A 794 -5.92 -25.72 42.81
N ASP A 795 -6.74 -26.55 43.44
CA ASP A 795 -8.22 -26.49 43.39
C ASP A 795 -8.85 -25.58 44.50
N ALA A 796 -8.06 -24.71 45.13
CA ALA A 796 -8.58 -23.73 46.07
C ALA A 796 -9.61 -22.79 45.40
N GLU A 797 -10.68 -22.44 46.10
CA GLU A 797 -11.68 -21.51 45.56
C GLU A 797 -11.09 -20.13 45.30
N ALA A 798 -11.48 -19.52 44.15
CA ALA A 798 -11.10 -18.15 43.80
C ALA A 798 -11.89 -17.15 44.63
N THR A 799 -11.22 -16.09 45.07
CA THR A 799 -11.91 -14.99 45.76
C THR A 799 -12.72 -14.12 44.79
N PRO A 800 -13.71 -13.35 45.22
CA PRO A 800 -14.44 -12.42 44.36
C PRO A 800 -13.52 -11.42 43.63
N GLU A 801 -12.47 -10.92 44.29
CA GLU A 801 -11.48 -9.99 43.70
C GLU A 801 -10.67 -10.64 42.59
N GLN A 802 -10.29 -11.90 42.77
CA GLN A 802 -9.55 -12.69 41.77
C GLN A 802 -10.43 -12.94 40.54
N LEU A 803 -11.70 -13.33 40.76
CA LEU A 803 -12.70 -13.53 39.71
C LEU A 803 -12.95 -12.23 38.94
N LYS A 804 -13.15 -11.11 39.65
CA LYS A 804 -13.33 -9.80 39.04
C LYS A 804 -12.14 -9.39 38.18
N SER A 805 -10.93 -9.53 38.68
CA SER A 805 -9.70 -9.17 37.95
C SER A 805 -9.58 -9.93 36.63
N VAL A 806 -9.78 -11.24 36.63
CA VAL A 806 -9.64 -12.07 35.40
C VAL A 806 -10.80 -11.80 34.45
N HIS A 807 -12.06 -11.72 34.93
CA HIS A 807 -13.19 -11.46 34.03
C HIS A 807 -13.15 -10.05 33.42
N LYS A 808 -12.63 -9.06 34.14
CA LYS A 808 -12.35 -7.72 33.61
C LYS A 808 -11.31 -7.76 32.50
N LEU A 809 -10.23 -8.52 32.70
CA LEU A 809 -9.22 -8.76 31.66
C LEU A 809 -9.82 -9.43 30.44
N LEU A 810 -10.59 -10.52 30.62
CA LEU A 810 -11.20 -11.25 29.49
C LEU A 810 -12.15 -10.37 28.68
N LYS A 811 -12.95 -9.56 29.34
CA LYS A 811 -13.81 -8.57 28.65
C LYS A 811 -13.00 -7.59 27.84
N LYS A 812 -11.94 -7.02 28.43
CA LYS A 812 -11.06 -6.04 27.78
C LYS A 812 -10.35 -6.63 26.58
N VAL A 813 -9.70 -7.78 26.72
CA VAL A 813 -8.92 -8.41 25.66
C VAL A 813 -9.83 -8.90 24.52
N SER A 814 -11.01 -9.46 24.84
CA SER A 814 -12.01 -9.86 23.83
C SER A 814 -12.50 -8.69 22.97
N ALA A 815 -12.53 -7.47 23.53
CA ALA A 815 -12.85 -6.26 22.78
C ALA A 815 -11.64 -5.67 22.03
N ASP A 816 -10.46 -5.71 22.63
CA ASP A 816 -9.24 -5.09 22.11
C ASP A 816 -8.65 -5.83 20.89
N ILE A 817 -8.72 -7.17 20.84
CA ILE A 817 -8.15 -7.94 19.73
C ILE A 817 -8.85 -7.60 18.40
N PRO A 818 -10.19 -7.65 18.29
CA PRO A 818 -10.86 -7.26 17.03
C PRO A 818 -10.64 -5.80 16.64
N ALA A 819 -10.37 -4.93 17.61
CA ALA A 819 -10.11 -3.50 17.41
C ALA A 819 -8.63 -3.18 17.15
N PHE A 820 -7.74 -4.17 17.15
CA PHE A 820 -6.27 -3.98 17.06
C PHE A 820 -5.71 -3.03 18.14
N SER A 821 -6.38 -2.95 19.30
CA SER A 821 -5.96 -2.17 20.47
C SER A 821 -5.03 -2.98 21.37
N TYR A 822 -3.98 -3.54 20.81
CA TYR A 822 -3.10 -4.48 21.52
C TYR A 822 -2.29 -3.85 22.63
N ASN A 823 -1.92 -2.59 22.50
CA ASN A 823 -1.21 -1.84 23.55
C ASN A 823 -2.04 -1.77 24.85
N THR A 824 -3.34 -1.56 24.77
CA THR A 824 -4.23 -1.55 25.92
C THR A 824 -4.50 -2.95 26.47
N ALA A 825 -4.55 -3.96 25.60
CA ALA A 825 -4.63 -5.37 26.00
C ALA A 825 -3.41 -5.80 26.84
N VAL A 826 -2.20 -5.49 26.38
CA VAL A 826 -0.95 -5.80 27.11
C VAL A 826 -0.93 -5.10 28.48
N ALA A 827 -1.32 -3.83 28.54
CA ALA A 827 -1.45 -3.10 29.80
C ALA A 827 -2.47 -3.76 30.74
N ALA A 828 -3.60 -4.24 30.23
CA ALA A 828 -4.60 -4.95 31.00
C ALA A 828 -4.07 -6.28 31.59
N PHE A 829 -3.26 -7.03 30.83
CA PHE A 829 -2.57 -8.21 31.35
C PHE A 829 -1.63 -7.87 32.50
N MET A 830 -0.86 -6.80 32.37
CA MET A 830 0.07 -6.36 33.42
C MET A 830 -0.69 -6.01 34.72
N ILE A 831 -1.81 -5.31 34.62
CA ILE A 831 -2.67 -4.97 35.77
C ILE A 831 -3.20 -6.24 36.41
N CYS A 832 -3.81 -7.14 35.66
CA CYS A 832 -4.39 -8.38 36.17
C CYS A 832 -3.36 -9.26 36.87
N VAL A 833 -2.18 -9.42 36.32
CA VAL A 833 -1.09 -10.22 36.91
C VAL A 833 -0.61 -9.59 38.21
N ASN A 834 -0.55 -8.27 38.31
CA ASN A 834 -0.22 -7.58 39.57
C ASN A 834 -1.28 -7.82 40.63
N GLU A 835 -2.56 -7.71 40.31
CA GLU A 835 -3.67 -7.96 41.20
C GLU A 835 -3.70 -9.40 41.67
N LEU A 836 -3.55 -10.39 40.78
CA LEU A 836 -3.51 -11.82 41.14
C LEU A 836 -2.31 -12.18 42.02
N SER A 837 -1.15 -11.59 41.73
CA SER A 837 0.06 -11.78 42.53
C SER A 837 -0.11 -11.23 43.94
N GLN A 838 -0.71 -10.05 44.11
CA GLN A 838 -0.99 -9.47 45.42
C GLN A 838 -2.08 -10.26 46.19
N ALA A 839 -3.07 -10.79 45.45
CA ALA A 839 -4.13 -11.61 46.02
C ALA A 839 -3.73 -13.08 46.23
N HIS A 840 -2.46 -13.44 45.96
CA HIS A 840 -1.93 -14.82 46.10
C HIS A 840 -2.83 -15.88 45.41
N CYS A 841 -3.27 -15.62 44.18
CA CYS A 841 -4.19 -16.51 43.47
C CYS A 841 -3.50 -17.85 43.15
N THR A 842 -4.14 -18.93 43.54
CA THR A 842 -3.70 -20.32 43.27
C THR A 842 -4.75 -21.14 42.52
N ASN A 843 -5.94 -20.55 42.21
CA ASN A 843 -7.04 -21.26 41.57
C ASN A 843 -6.66 -21.69 40.16
N LYS A 844 -6.54 -23.01 39.96
CA LYS A 844 -6.09 -23.63 38.70
C LYS A 844 -7.01 -23.29 37.52
N ALA A 845 -8.33 -23.33 37.72
CA ALA A 845 -9.29 -23.04 36.63
C ALA A 845 -9.19 -21.59 36.16
N LEU A 846 -9.02 -20.65 37.09
CA LEU A 846 -8.90 -19.23 36.77
C LEU A 846 -7.57 -18.91 36.07
N LEU A 847 -6.48 -19.48 36.57
CA LEU A 847 -5.13 -19.36 35.95
C LEU A 847 -5.08 -20.01 34.56
N SER A 848 -5.81 -21.10 34.32
CA SER A 848 -5.94 -21.72 33.00
C SER A 848 -6.60 -20.77 31.98
N LYS A 849 -7.64 -20.03 32.37
CA LYS A 849 -8.26 -19.00 31.53
C LYS A 849 -7.27 -17.88 31.19
N LEU A 850 -6.44 -17.49 32.14
CA LEU A 850 -5.41 -16.48 31.95
C LEU A 850 -4.34 -16.94 30.93
N VAL A 851 -3.90 -18.19 30.97
CA VAL A 851 -2.95 -18.78 30.02
C VAL A 851 -3.52 -18.77 28.60
N VAL A 852 -4.78 -19.20 28.43
CA VAL A 852 -5.42 -19.20 27.11
C VAL A 852 -5.56 -17.78 26.56
N ALA A 853 -5.93 -16.83 27.41
CA ALA A 853 -6.05 -15.41 26.97
C ALA A 853 -4.71 -14.79 26.56
N LEU A 854 -3.58 -15.18 27.19
CA LEU A 854 -2.25 -14.70 26.85
C LEU A 854 -1.66 -15.39 25.61
N ALA A 855 -2.10 -16.59 25.28
CA ALA A 855 -1.53 -17.41 24.20
C ALA A 855 -1.38 -16.68 22.86
N PRO A 856 -2.31 -15.87 22.37
CA PRO A 856 -2.12 -15.10 21.14
C PRO A 856 -0.94 -14.14 21.18
N PHE A 857 -0.66 -13.54 22.32
CA PHE A 857 0.41 -12.55 22.52
C PHE A 857 1.76 -13.18 22.79
N ALA A 858 1.80 -14.22 23.63
CA ALA A 858 3.02 -14.89 24.09
C ALA A 858 2.83 -16.41 24.03
N PRO A 859 2.89 -16.99 22.82
CA PRO A 859 2.52 -18.39 22.61
C PRO A 859 3.45 -19.41 23.27
N HIS A 860 4.74 -19.13 23.40
CA HIS A 860 5.69 -20.09 23.95
C HIS A 860 5.50 -20.32 25.45
N ILE A 861 5.43 -19.25 26.24
CA ILE A 861 5.18 -19.35 27.67
C ILE A 861 3.78 -19.95 27.94
N ALA A 862 2.79 -19.58 27.11
CA ALA A 862 1.44 -20.10 27.23
C ALA A 862 1.37 -21.62 26.99
N GLU A 863 2.07 -22.14 25.98
CA GLU A 863 2.17 -23.58 25.73
C GLU A 863 2.81 -24.33 26.89
N GLU A 864 3.92 -23.80 27.44
CA GLU A 864 4.62 -24.43 28.55
C GLU A 864 3.72 -24.51 29.80
N LEU A 865 3.05 -23.45 30.14
CA LEU A 865 2.15 -23.39 31.27
C LEU A 865 0.85 -24.19 31.06
N TRP A 866 0.34 -24.24 29.84
CA TRP A 866 -0.78 -25.11 29.47
C TRP A 866 -0.48 -26.58 29.68
N ALA A 867 0.71 -27.01 29.26
CA ALA A 867 1.18 -28.36 29.50
C ALA A 867 1.38 -28.65 31.01
N ALA A 868 1.96 -27.73 31.76
CA ALA A 868 2.14 -27.84 33.20
C ALA A 868 0.82 -27.94 33.99
N LEU A 869 -0.25 -27.35 33.47
CA LEU A 869 -1.60 -27.44 34.03
C LEU A 869 -2.29 -28.80 33.79
N GLY A 870 -1.61 -29.73 33.14
CA GLY A 870 -2.10 -31.08 32.86
C GLY A 870 -2.66 -31.29 31.45
N ASN A 871 -2.47 -30.33 30.54
CA ASN A 871 -2.98 -30.39 29.17
C ASN A 871 -1.90 -30.74 28.14
N GLY A 872 -0.84 -31.43 28.52
CA GLY A 872 0.34 -31.70 27.70
C GLY A 872 0.09 -32.52 26.43
N GLN A 873 -1.08 -33.08 26.25
CA GLN A 873 -1.48 -33.82 25.05
C GLN A 873 -2.05 -32.94 23.93
N SER A 874 -2.43 -31.71 24.24
CA SER A 874 -2.99 -30.75 23.28
C SER A 874 -2.22 -29.43 23.29
N SER A 875 -2.28 -28.70 22.17
CA SER A 875 -1.75 -27.33 22.11
C SER A 875 -2.74 -26.35 22.75
N VAL A 876 -2.22 -25.30 23.37
CA VAL A 876 -3.08 -24.20 23.89
C VAL A 876 -3.86 -23.50 22.78
N CYS A 877 -3.38 -23.53 21.53
CA CYS A 877 -4.05 -22.92 20.40
C CYS A 877 -5.37 -23.64 20.00
N ASP A 878 -5.57 -24.87 20.47
CA ASP A 878 -6.79 -25.68 20.26
C ASP A 878 -7.76 -25.63 21.47
N ALA A 879 -7.42 -24.83 22.49
CA ALA A 879 -8.35 -24.53 23.59
C ALA A 879 -9.50 -23.65 23.08
N GLN A 880 -10.53 -23.50 23.92
CA GLN A 880 -11.61 -22.58 23.66
C GLN A 880 -11.32 -21.22 24.30
N TRP A 881 -11.58 -20.13 23.56
CA TRP A 881 -11.47 -18.78 24.09
C TRP A 881 -12.35 -18.61 25.34
N PRO A 882 -11.79 -18.20 26.49
CA PRO A 882 -12.54 -18.12 27.73
C PRO A 882 -13.55 -16.96 27.71
N ALA A 883 -14.81 -17.29 27.93
CA ALA A 883 -15.85 -16.29 28.08
C ALA A 883 -15.75 -15.55 29.42
N TYR A 884 -16.05 -14.26 29.42
CA TYR A 884 -16.25 -13.49 30.65
C TYR A 884 -17.72 -13.54 31.06
N GLU A 885 -17.96 -13.36 32.38
CA GLU A 885 -19.30 -13.34 32.95
C GLU A 885 -19.53 -12.01 33.64
N GLU A 886 -20.58 -11.27 33.25
CA GLU A 886 -20.90 -9.94 33.77
C GLU A 886 -21.15 -9.94 35.29
N LYS A 887 -21.66 -11.04 35.83
CA LYS A 887 -21.89 -11.16 37.28
C LYS A 887 -20.67 -10.93 38.17
N TYR A 888 -19.47 -11.21 37.64
CA TYR A 888 -18.20 -10.99 38.34
C TYR A 888 -17.67 -9.57 38.18
N LEU A 889 -18.24 -8.79 37.27
CA LEU A 889 -17.85 -7.41 36.97
C LEU A 889 -18.69 -6.39 37.77
N GLU A 890 -19.80 -6.82 38.32
CA GLU A 890 -20.66 -5.99 39.18
C GLU A 890 -19.84 -5.50 40.36
N GLU A 891 -19.88 -4.21 40.58
CA GLU A 891 -19.26 -3.63 41.78
C GLU A 891 -20.10 -3.99 42.99
N SER A 892 -19.52 -4.73 43.90
CA SER A 892 -20.18 -5.01 45.20
C SER A 892 -20.30 -3.76 46.05
N GLU A 893 -19.42 -2.79 45.84
CA GLU A 893 -19.41 -1.52 46.59
C GLU A 893 -19.15 -0.34 45.65
N VAL A 894 -19.79 0.78 45.87
CA VAL A 894 -19.61 2.05 45.20
C VAL A 894 -19.08 3.07 46.19
N GLN A 895 -17.94 3.71 45.89
CA GLN A 895 -17.42 4.82 46.72
C GLN A 895 -18.15 6.11 46.34
N LEU A 896 -18.86 6.68 47.30
CA LEU A 896 -19.52 7.97 47.17
C LEU A 896 -18.79 9.03 47.98
N ALA A 897 -18.61 10.21 47.40
CA ALA A 897 -18.12 11.36 48.13
C ALA A 897 -19.25 11.89 49.05
N ILE A 898 -18.98 12.05 50.33
CA ILE A 898 -19.90 12.69 51.28
C ILE A 898 -19.54 14.17 51.35
N ALA A 899 -20.50 15.01 50.98
CA ALA A 899 -20.36 16.46 50.93
C ALA A 899 -21.32 17.13 51.93
N PHE A 900 -20.92 18.23 52.48
CA PHE A 900 -21.72 19.13 53.29
C PHE A 900 -21.79 20.50 52.63
N ASN A 901 -23.00 20.96 52.32
CA ASN A 901 -23.25 22.21 51.60
C ASN A 901 -22.41 22.34 50.34
N GLY A 902 -22.32 21.25 49.53
CA GLY A 902 -21.61 21.19 48.24
C GLY A 902 -20.09 21.00 48.35
N LYS A 903 -19.50 20.95 49.57
CA LYS A 903 -18.06 20.65 49.72
C LYS A 903 -17.84 19.22 50.15
N ALA A 904 -17.20 18.42 49.30
CA ALA A 904 -16.82 17.03 49.60
C ALA A 904 -15.86 17.00 50.80
N ARG A 905 -16.10 16.07 51.76
CA ARG A 905 -15.36 15.97 53.00
C ARG A 905 -14.62 14.65 53.17
N PHE A 906 -15.26 13.56 52.78
CA PHE A 906 -14.66 12.21 52.80
C PHE A 906 -15.38 11.30 51.82
N GLN A 907 -14.81 10.13 51.57
CA GLN A 907 -15.44 9.06 50.78
C GLN A 907 -15.90 7.95 51.71
N LYS A 908 -17.04 7.32 51.33
CA LYS A 908 -17.62 6.17 52.04
C LYS A 908 -18.06 5.13 51.00
N ALA A 909 -17.78 3.87 51.31
CA ALA A 909 -18.24 2.74 50.52
C ALA A 909 -19.70 2.41 50.87
N PHE A 910 -20.47 2.14 49.84
CA PHE A 910 -21.86 1.64 49.96
C PHE A 910 -22.00 0.43 49.07
N THR A 911 -22.88 -0.50 49.46
CA THR A 911 -23.19 -1.63 48.57
C THR A 911 -23.80 -1.11 47.26
N ALA A 912 -23.44 -1.72 46.14
CA ALA A 912 -23.87 -1.24 44.79
C ALA A 912 -25.41 -1.18 44.65
N ASN A 913 -26.10 -2.02 45.39
CA ASN A 913 -27.58 -2.12 45.42
C ASN A 913 -28.24 -1.32 46.55
N ALA A 914 -27.48 -0.52 47.31
CA ALA A 914 -28.02 0.31 48.36
C ALA A 914 -29.05 1.31 47.82
N THR A 915 -30.20 1.37 48.44
CA THR A 915 -31.23 2.37 48.12
C THR A 915 -30.81 3.76 48.59
N ASN A 916 -31.35 4.79 47.96
CA ASN A 916 -31.05 6.16 48.37
C ASN A 916 -31.30 6.40 49.86
N ALA A 917 -32.34 5.78 50.43
CA ALA A 917 -32.65 5.89 51.87
C ALA A 917 -31.54 5.25 52.74
N GLU A 918 -31.04 4.08 52.35
CA GLU A 918 -29.92 3.40 53.05
C GLU A 918 -28.62 4.22 52.93
N ILE A 919 -28.36 4.79 51.76
CA ILE A 919 -27.20 5.65 51.52
C ILE A 919 -27.29 6.92 52.39
N GLU A 920 -28.45 7.57 52.43
CA GLU A 920 -28.72 8.75 53.27
C GLU A 920 -28.49 8.44 54.75
N GLN A 921 -29.10 7.35 55.23
CA GLN A 921 -28.98 6.93 56.61
C GLN A 921 -27.55 6.60 57.01
N ALA A 922 -26.84 5.83 56.16
CA ALA A 922 -25.46 5.45 56.41
C ALA A 922 -24.49 6.65 56.34
N ALA A 923 -24.74 7.61 55.46
CA ALA A 923 -23.96 8.85 55.39
C ALA A 923 -24.19 9.75 56.61
N MET A 924 -25.43 9.84 57.09
CA MET A 924 -25.81 10.60 58.30
C MET A 924 -25.19 10.00 59.54
N ASN A 925 -25.22 8.69 59.68
CA ASN A 925 -24.73 7.97 60.86
C ASN A 925 -23.22 7.70 60.86
N ASP A 926 -22.45 8.12 59.83
CA ASP A 926 -21.03 7.98 59.84
C ASP A 926 -20.36 8.87 60.88
N GLU A 927 -19.43 8.31 61.66
CA GLU A 927 -18.73 9.05 62.71
C GLU A 927 -18.07 10.33 62.21
N ARG A 928 -17.58 10.30 60.95
CA ARG A 928 -16.95 11.44 60.30
C ARG A 928 -17.94 12.55 59.96
N SER A 929 -19.23 12.22 59.83
CA SER A 929 -20.31 13.18 59.59
C SER A 929 -20.67 13.96 60.87
N ALA A 930 -20.49 13.37 62.03
CA ALA A 930 -20.92 13.94 63.33
C ALA A 930 -20.43 15.39 63.58
N LYS A 931 -19.14 15.64 63.28
CA LYS A 931 -18.52 16.96 63.40
C LYS A 931 -19.12 18.03 62.49
N PHE A 932 -19.75 17.63 61.38
CA PHE A 932 -20.36 18.55 60.40
C PHE A 932 -21.86 18.75 60.69
N LEU A 933 -22.45 17.85 61.50
CA LEU A 933 -23.85 17.89 61.93
C LEU A 933 -24.04 18.52 63.29
N GLU A 934 -23.02 18.57 64.16
CA GLU A 934 -23.08 19.10 65.51
C GLU A 934 -23.59 20.51 65.50
N GLY A 935 -24.70 20.75 66.22
CA GLY A 935 -25.33 22.06 66.36
C GLY A 935 -26.08 22.57 65.13
N LYS A 936 -26.24 21.74 64.08
CA LYS A 936 -26.89 22.12 62.83
C LYS A 936 -28.13 21.31 62.55
N GLN A 937 -29.07 21.91 61.84
CA GLN A 937 -30.26 21.26 61.36
C GLN A 937 -30.07 20.80 59.92
N VAL A 938 -30.31 19.49 59.65
CA VAL A 938 -30.33 18.94 58.33
C VAL A 938 -31.58 19.41 57.60
N VAL A 939 -31.35 20.10 56.45
CA VAL A 939 -32.43 20.61 55.60
C VAL A 939 -32.85 19.59 54.58
N LYS A 940 -31.86 18.95 53.94
CA LYS A 940 -32.06 17.98 52.86
C LYS A 940 -30.81 17.15 52.68
N VAL A 941 -30.99 15.87 52.30
CA VAL A 941 -29.91 15.01 51.78
C VAL A 941 -30.17 14.74 50.28
N ILE A 942 -29.21 14.95 49.45
CA ILE A 942 -29.29 14.75 48.02
C ILE A 942 -28.31 13.64 47.63
N VAL A 943 -28.84 12.49 47.22
CA VAL A 943 -28.06 11.37 46.70
C VAL A 943 -28.03 11.46 45.17
N VAL A 944 -26.85 11.65 44.59
CA VAL A 944 -26.63 11.52 43.18
C VAL A 944 -26.00 10.15 42.95
N PRO A 945 -26.72 9.19 42.31
CA PRO A 945 -26.24 7.83 42.13
C PRO A 945 -24.85 7.76 41.52
N LYS A 946 -23.96 6.94 42.06
CA LYS A 946 -22.59 6.71 41.67
C LYS A 946 -21.65 7.94 41.64
N LYS A 947 -22.06 9.07 42.31
CA LYS A 947 -21.26 10.29 42.35
C LYS A 947 -21.02 10.85 43.75
N ILE A 948 -22.09 11.30 44.41
CA ILE A 948 -21.97 12.09 45.65
C ILE A 948 -23.24 12.03 46.48
N VAL A 949 -23.07 12.09 47.79
CA VAL A 949 -24.14 12.36 48.76
C VAL A 949 -23.89 13.75 49.34
N ASN A 950 -24.80 14.69 49.10
CA ASN A 950 -24.66 16.05 49.58
C ASN A 950 -25.69 16.29 50.71
N ILE A 951 -25.19 16.49 51.92
CA ILE A 951 -25.97 16.81 53.11
C ILE A 951 -26.02 18.33 53.23
N VAL A 952 -27.23 18.90 53.10
CA VAL A 952 -27.46 20.31 53.23
C VAL A 952 -27.83 20.63 54.66
N VAL A 953 -27.02 21.40 55.35
CA VAL A 953 -27.20 21.78 56.72
C VAL A 953 -27.35 23.28 56.91
N LYS A 954 -28.18 23.72 57.85
CA LYS A 954 -28.37 25.11 58.23
C LYS A 954 -28.16 25.22 59.78
N GLY A 955 -27.32 26.10 60.12
CA GLY A 955 -27.04 26.37 61.55
C GLY A 955 -26.26 27.62 61.76
#